data_a6dcb75a1faee6f5937f56f659376a01
#
_entry.id   a6dcb75a1faee6f5937f56f659376a01
#
_cell.length_a   1.000
_cell.length_b   1.000
_cell.length_c   1.000
_cell.angle_alpha   90.00
_cell.angle_beta   90.00
_cell.angle_gamma   90.00
#
_symmetry.space_group_name_H-M   'P 1'
#
loop_
_entity.id
_entity.type
_entity.pdbx_description
1 polymer ?
#
loop_
_entity_poly.entity_id
_entity_poly.type
_entity_poly.pdbx_seq_one_letter_code
_entity_poly.pdbx_strand_id
1 'polypeptide(L)'
;MSGTDTHDGDHSSLADKLKSPFHELKDKLKDTHLHDAKVHLNHKKHQIGKFGNLFNPQHRHDEEHEIACDEKRSGIANEHRFKSYFPEHDGNLIKWYVDGRDYFWAVSVALEQANETIYIADWWLSPELFLRRPPASNQEWRLDAILKRRAEAGVKIFVIVYREVEAALTCNSEHTKHALQSLCPKDSPGYGNIKVMRHPDHNVLENAADMTFYWAHHEKFIVIDYEMAFIGGLDLCFGRWDNHQHALSDVHPEGVANEVWPGQDFNNNRIMDFKNVNDWKQNELSKVEYGRMPWHDVAMGVIGPCVYDIAEHFVLRWNFVKRDKYKRDKRFDWIMLQGREGENEDLVGVQRPKHPVGDYIPHPLSPLETKKLKNRGTVHAQIVRSSADWSSGILRDHSIQNAYSEVIRNAQHYVYIENQFFITATGDQQSPIHNQIGRSIVDACVRAGKEGRKFRVIIIIPAVPGFAGDLRDDAAVGTRAIMDYQYKSICRGEHSIFEQIRAEGVDPTNHIFVFNLRSYDRINKTPAIRKQEERSGVEYHEVQRAQAEEIMSSGIHGSKDVEGERDKHMGKAEEQKEHKETQKSLQAKERFEDARRSDEETESTYSVAHHAMAGTGKLADEPWDGEPEQEVHNWVQEELYIHAKVLIVDDRIVICGSSNLNDRSQEGHHDSELSIVMEDTDRIPSTMDGQPFEAGRHAATLRRYLWREHLGLLPPQDHDASKDLNAQPPGEDSPNDIWDRDESYKFVEDPMSDELWEQWTTQATTNTETFRHLFHADPDDHVKTFDDYNIFLPPRGVQAGHIFDRFLPADDIRQKLDQVKGHLVWMPLDYLKDANMAETGLQVNSWTESVYT
;
A
#
# COMPACT_ATOMS: atom_id res chain seq x y z
N MET A 1 -7.36 22.91 -51.11
CA MET A 1 -6.94 23.96 -50.19
C MET A 1 -7.95 23.97 -49.06
N SER A 2 -7.63 23.26 -47.99
CA SER A 2 -8.22 23.45 -46.65
C SER A 2 -7.42 22.50 -45.74
N GLY A 3 -6.56 23.05 -44.95
CA GLY A 3 -5.81 22.32 -43.93
C GLY A 3 -6.75 22.00 -42.78
N THR A 4 -6.66 20.81 -42.29
CA THR A 4 -7.20 20.37 -41.00
C THR A 4 -5.99 20.08 -40.15
N ASP A 5 -5.74 20.93 -39.17
CA ASP A 5 -4.82 20.68 -38.06
C ASP A 5 -5.44 19.59 -37.19
N THR A 6 -4.82 18.44 -37.15
CA THR A 6 -5.06 17.40 -36.13
C THR A 6 -4.04 17.62 -35.04
N HIS A 7 -4.49 17.98 -33.85
CA HIS A 7 -3.72 17.87 -32.62
C HIS A 7 -3.47 16.39 -32.34
N ASP A 8 -2.26 15.93 -32.64
CA ASP A 8 -1.73 14.67 -32.09
C ASP A 8 -1.36 14.90 -30.63
N GLY A 9 -2.15 14.35 -29.75
CA GLY A 9 -1.80 14.21 -28.33
C GLY A 9 -0.68 13.18 -28.21
N ASP A 10 0.39 13.56 -27.55
CA ASP A 10 1.57 12.74 -27.31
C ASP A 10 1.24 11.61 -26.31
N HIS A 11 0.70 10.50 -26.82
CA HIS A 11 0.50 9.25 -26.08
C HIS A 11 1.74 8.36 -26.24
N SER A 12 2.86 8.72 -25.62
CA SER A 12 3.99 7.79 -25.51
C SER A 12 3.60 6.65 -24.58
N SER A 13 3.47 5.44 -25.12
CA SER A 13 3.19 4.22 -24.35
C SER A 13 4.31 3.91 -23.37
N LEU A 14 4.00 3.17 -22.30
CA LEU A 14 5.00 2.64 -21.35
C LEU A 14 6.13 1.88 -22.09
N ALA A 15 5.77 1.20 -23.18
CA ALA A 15 6.72 0.54 -24.09
C ALA A 15 7.67 1.49 -24.78
N ASP A 16 7.22 2.72 -25.12
CA ASP A 16 8.09 3.71 -25.73
C ASP A 16 8.95 4.41 -24.68
N LYS A 17 8.44 4.57 -23.47
CA LYS A 17 9.21 5.05 -22.31
C LYS A 17 10.31 4.06 -21.91
N LEU A 18 10.06 2.75 -22.02
CA LEU A 18 11.05 1.70 -21.75
C LEU A 18 12.02 1.46 -22.92
N LYS A 19 11.59 1.70 -24.17
CA LYS A 19 12.47 1.61 -25.34
C LYS A 19 13.51 2.72 -25.41
N SER A 20 13.19 3.93 -24.90
CA SER A 20 14.11 5.07 -24.91
C SER A 20 15.43 4.79 -24.17
N PRO A 21 15.45 4.25 -22.95
CA PRO A 21 16.69 3.91 -22.26
C PRO A 21 17.52 2.84 -22.96
N PHE A 22 16.87 1.84 -23.60
CA PHE A 22 17.56 0.78 -24.34
C PHE A 22 18.16 1.28 -25.66
N HIS A 23 17.53 2.21 -26.34
CA HIS A 23 18.09 2.82 -27.54
C HIS A 23 19.25 3.77 -27.21
N GLU A 24 19.10 4.61 -26.17
CA GLU A 24 20.21 5.44 -25.69
C GLU A 24 21.40 4.61 -25.22
N LEU A 25 21.15 3.47 -24.57
CA LEU A 25 22.19 2.53 -24.15
C LEU A 25 22.95 1.95 -25.32
N LYS A 26 22.22 1.57 -26.40
CA LYS A 26 22.82 0.98 -27.61
C LYS A 26 23.63 2.01 -28.40
N ASP A 27 23.25 3.27 -28.38
CA ASP A 27 23.98 4.34 -29.06
C ASP A 27 25.16 4.83 -28.21
N LYS A 28 25.04 4.93 -26.88
CA LYS A 28 26.17 5.24 -25.98
C LYS A 28 27.26 4.15 -25.97
N LEU A 29 26.89 2.88 -26.16
CA LEU A 29 27.85 1.78 -26.31
C LEU A 29 28.64 1.84 -27.63
N LYS A 30 28.15 2.55 -28.65
CA LYS A 30 28.87 2.74 -29.91
C LYS A 30 29.89 3.87 -29.91
N ASP A 31 29.72 4.87 -29.03
CA ASP A 31 30.54 6.09 -29.03
C ASP A 31 31.66 6.14 -27.98
N THR A 32 31.83 5.12 -27.16
CA THR A 32 32.93 5.08 -26.15
C THR A 32 34.26 4.68 -26.79
N HIS A 33 35.03 5.65 -27.21
CA HIS A 33 36.40 5.48 -27.61
C HIS A 33 37.34 5.07 -26.46
N LEU A 34 38.18 4.09 -26.73
CA LEU A 34 39.14 3.42 -25.86
C LEU A 34 40.23 4.34 -25.25
N HIS A 35 40.12 5.66 -25.32
CA HIS A 35 41.25 6.56 -24.95
C HIS A 35 41.26 7.03 -23.47
N ASP A 36 40.09 7.04 -22.78
CA ASP A 36 40.03 7.51 -21.38
C ASP A 36 40.33 6.43 -20.33
N ALA A 37 40.68 5.23 -20.75
CA ALA A 37 40.90 4.08 -19.88
C ALA A 37 42.21 4.14 -19.05
N LYS A 38 43.13 5.09 -19.33
CA LYS A 38 44.44 5.14 -18.66
C LYS A 38 44.51 6.04 -17.43
N VAL A 39 43.60 6.95 -17.20
CA VAL A 39 43.63 7.93 -16.11
C VAL A 39 42.95 7.45 -14.83
N HIS A 40 42.16 6.34 -14.89
CA HIS A 40 41.35 5.86 -13.76
C HIS A 40 41.84 4.55 -13.10
N LEU A 41 43.16 4.26 -13.12
CA LEU A 41 43.69 3.00 -12.57
C LEU A 41 43.45 2.79 -11.06
N ASN A 42 43.23 3.84 -10.28
CA ASN A 42 42.86 3.73 -8.85
C ASN A 42 41.35 3.65 -8.57
N HIS A 43 40.50 3.88 -9.58
CA HIS A 43 39.10 3.52 -9.55
C HIS A 43 38.86 2.06 -9.92
N LYS A 44 39.86 1.37 -10.46
CA LYS A 44 39.71 0.03 -11.08
C LYS A 44 39.36 -1.09 -10.13
N LYS A 45 39.73 -1.06 -8.85
CA LYS A 45 39.25 -2.14 -7.95
C LYS A 45 37.76 -2.12 -7.73
N HIS A 46 37.15 -0.95 -7.71
CA HIS A 46 35.69 -0.82 -7.57
C HIS A 46 34.96 -1.08 -8.90
N GLN A 47 35.56 -0.68 -10.02
CA GLN A 47 35.00 -0.97 -11.35
C GLN A 47 35.18 -2.43 -11.79
N ILE A 48 36.23 -3.11 -11.36
CA ILE A 48 36.42 -4.54 -11.58
C ILE A 48 35.39 -5.34 -10.79
N GLY A 49 35.02 -4.90 -9.58
CA GLY A 49 33.94 -5.47 -8.81
C GLY A 49 32.56 -5.32 -9.51
N LYS A 50 32.29 -4.14 -10.08
CA LYS A 50 31.05 -3.92 -10.85
C LYS A 50 31.03 -4.66 -12.20
N PHE A 51 32.18 -4.90 -12.83
CA PHE A 51 32.30 -5.78 -14.00
C PHE A 51 32.11 -7.26 -13.63
N GLY A 52 32.49 -7.65 -12.42
CA GLY A 52 32.22 -8.98 -11.87
C GLY A 52 30.72 -9.25 -11.71
N ASN A 53 29.93 -8.26 -11.29
CA ASN A 53 28.47 -8.36 -11.17
C ASN A 53 27.76 -8.58 -12.52
N LEU A 54 28.36 -8.22 -13.64
CA LEU A 54 27.88 -8.56 -14.98
C LEU A 54 27.86 -10.07 -15.26
N PHE A 55 28.72 -10.83 -14.60
CA PHE A 55 28.89 -12.27 -14.79
C PHE A 55 28.48 -13.08 -13.55
N ASN A 56 28.50 -12.48 -12.38
CA ASN A 56 28.09 -13.04 -11.10
C ASN A 56 27.55 -11.92 -10.22
N PRO A 57 26.22 -11.73 -10.11
CA PRO A 57 25.60 -10.70 -9.27
C PRO A 57 26.02 -10.79 -7.78
N GLN A 58 26.45 -11.96 -7.33
CA GLN A 58 26.86 -12.23 -5.96
C GLN A 58 28.38 -12.29 -5.78
N HIS A 59 29.19 -11.76 -6.72
CA HIS A 59 30.65 -11.85 -6.67
C HIS A 59 31.28 -11.27 -5.39
N ARG A 60 30.57 -10.36 -4.70
CA ARG A 60 30.98 -9.83 -3.40
C ARG A 60 31.13 -10.94 -2.36
N HIS A 61 30.27 -11.94 -2.43
CA HIS A 61 30.25 -13.10 -1.53
C HIS A 61 31.35 -14.12 -1.83
N ASP A 62 32.19 -13.91 -2.84
CA ASP A 62 33.39 -14.70 -3.11
C ASP A 62 34.62 -14.21 -2.32
N GLU A 63 34.54 -13.04 -1.65
CA GLU A 63 35.61 -12.50 -0.81
C GLU A 63 35.64 -13.22 0.55
N GLU A 64 36.86 -13.60 1.03
CA GLU A 64 37.05 -14.36 2.27
C GLU A 64 36.32 -13.78 3.49
N HIS A 65 36.29 -12.45 3.62
CA HIS A 65 35.54 -11.79 4.70
C HIS A 65 34.01 -11.93 4.56
N GLU A 66 33.48 -11.76 3.35
CA GLU A 66 32.05 -11.90 3.12
C GLU A 66 31.58 -13.36 3.27
N ILE A 67 32.40 -14.32 2.86
CA ILE A 67 32.15 -15.75 3.13
C ILE A 67 31.97 -16.00 4.63
N ALA A 68 32.87 -15.46 5.46
CA ALA A 68 32.76 -15.61 6.91
C ALA A 68 31.52 -14.93 7.50
N CYS A 69 31.11 -13.76 6.94
CA CYS A 69 29.87 -13.09 7.31
C CYS A 69 28.63 -13.92 6.94
N ASP A 70 28.65 -14.51 5.75
CA ASP A 70 27.53 -15.34 5.26
C ASP A 70 27.39 -16.64 6.02
N GLU A 71 28.51 -17.31 6.35
CA GLU A 71 28.50 -18.50 7.22
C GLU A 71 27.90 -18.17 8.59
N LYS A 72 28.29 -17.03 9.19
CA LYS A 72 27.75 -16.58 10.47
C LYS A 72 26.26 -16.29 10.40
N ARG A 73 25.80 -15.53 9.40
CA ARG A 73 24.38 -15.21 9.20
C ARG A 73 23.54 -16.47 8.94
N SER A 74 24.07 -17.37 8.12
CA SER A 74 23.41 -18.65 7.82
C SER A 74 23.31 -19.54 9.06
N GLY A 75 24.36 -19.56 9.90
CA GLY A 75 24.35 -20.24 11.21
C GLY A 75 23.22 -19.71 12.08
N ILE A 76 23.13 -18.39 12.25
CA ILE A 76 22.07 -17.73 13.03
C ILE A 76 20.68 -18.08 12.48
N ALA A 77 20.47 -17.94 11.17
CA ALA A 77 19.17 -18.18 10.55
C ALA A 77 18.72 -19.67 10.68
N ASN A 78 19.66 -20.62 10.60
CA ASN A 78 19.35 -22.04 10.73
C ASN A 78 18.91 -22.46 12.15
N GLU A 79 19.25 -21.69 13.18
CA GLU A 79 18.85 -21.92 14.57
C GLU A 79 17.44 -21.34 14.86
N HIS A 80 16.91 -20.47 13.99
CA HIS A 80 15.62 -19.79 14.17
C HIS A 80 14.51 -20.43 13.33
N ARG A 81 13.28 -20.35 13.81
CA ARG A 81 12.09 -20.72 13.06
C ARG A 81 12.03 -19.98 11.72
N PHE A 82 11.44 -20.56 10.73
CA PHE A 82 11.33 -20.05 9.36
C PHE A 82 12.68 -19.75 8.68
N LYS A 83 13.80 -20.12 9.28
CA LYS A 83 15.16 -19.72 8.88
C LYS A 83 15.32 -18.19 8.79
N SER A 84 14.67 -17.47 9.68
CA SER A 84 14.80 -16.02 9.78
C SER A 84 16.15 -15.65 10.42
N TYR A 85 16.74 -14.56 9.95
CA TYR A 85 17.87 -13.94 10.63
C TYR A 85 17.51 -13.47 12.05
N PHE A 86 16.27 -13.04 12.27
CA PHE A 86 15.78 -12.58 13.57
C PHE A 86 15.20 -13.72 14.41
N PRO A 87 15.46 -13.73 15.75
CA PRO A 87 14.92 -14.74 16.64
C PRO A 87 13.45 -14.53 16.93
N GLU A 88 12.83 -15.55 17.55
CA GLU A 88 11.50 -15.44 18.14
C GLU A 88 11.57 -14.72 19.48
N HIS A 89 10.57 -13.90 19.79
CA HIS A 89 10.48 -13.15 21.06
C HIS A 89 9.12 -13.30 21.72
N ASP A 90 9.13 -13.61 23.01
CA ASP A 90 7.96 -13.52 23.85
C ASP A 90 7.73 -12.11 24.39
N GLY A 91 6.51 -11.83 24.84
CA GLY A 91 6.19 -10.65 25.63
C GLY A 91 6.04 -9.36 24.82
N ASN A 92 5.70 -9.45 23.53
CA ASN A 92 5.33 -8.28 22.76
C ASN A 92 3.86 -7.89 23.04
N LEU A 93 3.59 -6.57 23.06
CA LEU A 93 2.26 -6.01 22.99
C LEU A 93 2.06 -5.55 21.55
N ILE A 94 1.12 -6.16 20.84
CA ILE A 94 0.86 -5.87 19.44
C ILE A 94 -0.60 -5.49 19.25
N LYS A 95 -0.82 -4.42 18.53
CA LYS A 95 -2.11 -3.84 18.20
C LYS A 95 -2.30 -3.83 16.70
N TRP A 96 -3.48 -4.21 16.21
CA TRP A 96 -3.84 -4.13 14.81
C TRP A 96 -4.53 -2.80 14.49
N TYR A 97 -4.33 -2.32 13.27
CA TYR A 97 -5.02 -1.18 12.66
C TYR A 97 -5.61 -1.63 11.33
N VAL A 98 -6.87 -1.36 11.12
CA VAL A 98 -7.56 -1.58 9.86
C VAL A 98 -7.82 -0.21 9.25
N ASP A 99 -7.40 -0.05 8.00
CA ASP A 99 -7.45 1.16 7.20
C ASP A 99 -6.64 2.38 7.70
N GLY A 100 -6.47 3.32 6.79
CA GLY A 100 -5.59 4.47 7.00
C GLY A 100 -6.05 5.43 8.10
N ARG A 101 -7.36 5.54 8.38
CA ARG A 101 -7.88 6.43 9.43
C ARG A 101 -7.27 6.12 10.79
N ASP A 102 -7.37 4.87 11.21
CA ASP A 102 -6.90 4.44 12.54
C ASP A 102 -5.38 4.42 12.60
N TYR A 103 -4.74 3.90 11.54
CA TYR A 103 -3.29 3.83 11.43
C TYR A 103 -2.64 5.21 11.46
N PHE A 104 -3.05 6.12 10.60
CA PHE A 104 -2.44 7.45 10.52
C PHE A 104 -2.70 8.30 11.75
N TRP A 105 -3.86 8.13 12.40
CA TRP A 105 -4.10 8.78 13.68
C TRP A 105 -3.11 8.30 14.72
N ALA A 106 -2.95 6.98 14.90
CA ALA A 106 -2.00 6.40 15.84
C ALA A 106 -0.55 6.85 15.54
N VAL A 107 -0.14 6.81 14.27
CA VAL A 107 1.18 7.30 13.84
C VAL A 107 1.36 8.78 14.18
N SER A 108 0.34 9.63 13.97
CA SER A 108 0.42 11.06 14.29
C SER A 108 0.68 11.31 15.78
N VAL A 109 0.01 10.55 16.64
CA VAL A 109 0.20 10.64 18.10
C VAL A 109 1.60 10.17 18.49
N ALA A 110 2.03 9.02 17.96
CA ALA A 110 3.32 8.42 18.27
C ALA A 110 4.50 9.29 17.80
N LEU A 111 4.44 9.83 16.58
CA LEU A 111 5.47 10.74 16.06
C LEU A 111 5.58 12.02 16.90
N GLU A 112 4.45 12.59 17.34
CA GLU A 112 4.46 13.81 18.17
C GLU A 112 5.07 13.57 19.55
N GLN A 113 5.09 12.33 20.03
CA GLN A 113 5.65 11.92 21.32
C GLN A 113 7.13 11.53 21.26
N ALA A 114 7.71 11.44 20.05
CA ALA A 114 9.11 11.04 19.87
C ALA A 114 10.07 12.01 20.57
N ASN A 115 11.10 11.49 21.26
CA ASN A 115 12.07 12.26 22.02
C ASN A 115 13.52 12.07 21.58
N GLU A 116 13.86 10.93 21.00
CA GLU A 116 15.26 10.59 20.66
C GLU A 116 15.43 10.38 19.14
N THR A 117 14.71 9.41 18.56
CA THR A 117 14.90 8.99 17.17
C THR A 117 13.61 8.60 16.49
N ILE A 118 13.53 8.88 15.17
CA ILE A 118 12.50 8.36 14.28
C ILE A 118 13.20 7.72 13.08
N TYR A 119 12.94 6.44 12.82
CA TYR A 119 13.34 5.74 11.61
C TYR A 119 12.11 5.47 10.75
N ILE A 120 12.19 5.80 9.47
CA ILE A 120 11.11 5.54 8.49
C ILE A 120 11.73 4.83 7.28
N ALA A 121 11.20 3.68 6.94
CA ALA A 121 11.43 3.02 5.67
C ALA A 121 10.11 2.93 4.93
N ASP A 122 10.05 3.45 3.72
CA ASP A 122 8.84 3.51 2.92
C ASP A 122 9.15 3.31 1.43
N TRP A 123 8.22 2.72 0.70
CA TRP A 123 8.30 2.67 -0.75
C TRP A 123 8.00 4.05 -1.34
N TRP A 124 6.91 4.68 -0.91
CA TRP A 124 6.54 6.04 -1.26
C TRP A 124 6.19 6.85 -0.02
N LEU A 125 6.80 8.01 0.16
CA LEU A 125 6.51 8.93 1.24
C LEU A 125 6.14 10.31 0.66
N SER A 126 4.97 10.81 1.02
CA SER A 126 4.49 12.15 0.67
C SER A 126 4.64 13.08 1.88
N PRO A 127 5.54 14.06 1.85
CA PRO A 127 5.75 14.97 2.98
C PRO A 127 4.50 15.73 3.38
N GLU A 128 3.65 16.07 2.43
CA GLU A 128 2.45 16.88 2.58
C GLU A 128 1.21 16.07 2.97
N LEU A 129 1.36 14.78 3.31
CA LEU A 129 0.28 13.92 3.75
C LEU A 129 -0.34 14.43 5.05
N PHE A 130 -1.65 14.61 5.07
CA PHE A 130 -2.41 14.88 6.29
C PHE A 130 -2.75 13.56 6.99
N LEU A 131 -2.27 13.36 8.20
CA LEU A 131 -2.52 12.15 8.98
C LEU A 131 -3.89 12.16 9.66
N ARG A 132 -4.49 13.33 9.84
CA ARG A 132 -5.84 13.52 10.39
C ARG A 132 -6.73 14.30 9.43
N ARG A 133 -8.04 14.01 9.49
CA ARG A 133 -9.02 14.57 8.57
C ARG A 133 -10.20 15.25 9.31
N PRO A 134 -10.87 16.22 8.70
CA PRO A 134 -10.52 16.86 7.42
C PRO A 134 -9.28 17.76 7.54
N PRO A 135 -8.51 17.99 6.48
CA PRO A 135 -7.28 18.78 6.50
C PRO A 135 -7.48 20.23 6.99
N ALA A 136 -8.60 20.86 6.67
CA ALA A 136 -8.91 22.25 7.03
C ALA A 136 -8.82 22.52 8.56
N SER A 137 -9.22 21.55 9.37
CA SER A 137 -9.17 21.62 10.84
C SER A 137 -7.99 20.88 11.47
N ASN A 138 -7.14 20.23 10.68
CA ASN A 138 -6.05 19.37 11.14
C ASN A 138 -4.70 19.69 10.48
N GLN A 139 -4.44 20.96 10.14
CA GLN A 139 -3.24 21.37 9.41
C GLN A 139 -1.94 21.07 10.15
N GLU A 140 -1.95 21.12 11.49
CA GLU A 140 -0.80 20.79 12.34
C GLU A 140 -0.40 19.31 12.28
N TRP A 141 -1.31 18.43 11.81
CA TRP A 141 -1.12 16.98 11.69
C TRP A 141 -0.67 16.54 10.29
N ARG A 142 -0.11 17.45 9.52
CA ARG A 142 0.59 17.13 8.28
C ARG A 142 1.96 16.53 8.60
N LEU A 143 2.35 15.49 7.88
CA LEU A 143 3.56 14.71 8.19
C LEU A 143 4.83 15.58 8.31
N ASP A 144 5.07 16.46 7.33
CA ASP A 144 6.23 17.35 7.33
C ASP A 144 6.21 18.34 8.53
N ALA A 145 5.03 18.80 8.91
CA ALA A 145 4.87 19.71 10.06
C ALA A 145 5.24 19.00 11.38
N ILE A 146 4.83 17.73 11.56
CA ILE A 146 5.20 16.93 12.72
C ILE A 146 6.72 16.69 12.72
N LEU A 147 7.29 16.22 11.60
CA LEU A 147 8.71 15.93 11.51
C LEU A 147 9.58 17.16 11.74
N LYS A 148 9.16 18.34 11.27
CA LYS A 148 9.83 19.60 11.56
C LYS A 148 9.84 19.89 13.06
N ARG A 149 8.69 19.85 13.73
CA ARG A 149 8.60 20.09 15.18
C ARG A 149 9.50 19.15 15.98
N ARG A 150 9.50 17.86 15.62
CA ARG A 150 10.37 16.87 16.29
C ARG A 150 11.85 17.12 16.03
N ALA A 151 12.23 17.45 14.80
CA ALA A 151 13.61 17.80 14.46
C ALA A 151 14.08 19.04 15.22
N GLU A 152 13.26 20.08 15.32
CA GLU A 152 13.54 21.29 16.09
C GLU A 152 13.62 21.04 17.61
N ALA A 153 12.89 20.02 18.11
CA ALA A 153 13.01 19.52 19.49
C ALA A 153 14.28 18.67 19.73
N GLY A 154 15.09 18.39 18.69
CA GLY A 154 16.34 17.65 18.79
C GLY A 154 16.28 16.18 18.37
N VAL A 155 15.09 15.68 18.01
CA VAL A 155 14.91 14.29 17.55
C VAL A 155 15.68 14.06 16.25
N LYS A 156 16.38 12.92 16.15
CA LYS A 156 17.13 12.50 14.96
C LYS A 156 16.21 11.66 14.06
N ILE A 157 15.99 12.12 12.84
CA ILE A 157 15.07 11.53 11.88
C ILE A 157 15.84 10.98 10.69
N PHE A 158 15.71 9.67 10.46
CA PHE A 158 16.40 8.96 9.39
C PHE A 158 15.33 8.31 8.50
N VAL A 159 15.37 8.62 7.22
CA VAL A 159 14.39 8.15 6.24
C VAL A 159 15.09 7.44 5.09
N ILE A 160 14.62 6.25 4.75
CA ILE A 160 14.99 5.54 3.52
C ILE A 160 13.74 5.42 2.66
N VAL A 161 13.80 5.91 1.43
CA VAL A 161 12.74 5.73 0.43
C VAL A 161 13.28 5.04 -0.81
N TYR A 162 12.41 4.28 -1.46
CA TYR A 162 12.72 3.71 -2.76
C TYR A 162 12.99 4.82 -3.77
N ARG A 163 14.07 4.70 -4.53
CA ARG A 163 14.33 5.56 -5.66
C ARG A 163 13.71 4.91 -6.89
N GLU A 164 12.60 5.45 -7.32
CA GLU A 164 11.85 4.97 -8.47
C GLU A 164 12.59 5.20 -9.80
N VAL A 165 12.21 4.42 -10.80
CA VAL A 165 12.52 4.69 -12.20
C VAL A 165 11.54 5.76 -12.68
N GLU A 166 11.98 7.00 -12.77
CA GLU A 166 11.16 8.18 -13.08
C GLU A 166 10.34 8.05 -14.38
N ALA A 167 10.81 7.23 -15.33
CA ALA A 167 10.08 6.95 -16.57
C ALA A 167 8.89 5.97 -16.38
N ALA A 168 8.82 5.27 -15.27
CA ALA A 168 7.83 4.23 -15.01
C ALA A 168 6.91 4.51 -13.83
N LEU A 169 7.35 5.31 -12.85
CA LEU A 169 6.63 5.59 -11.62
C LEU A 169 6.64 7.08 -11.31
N THR A 170 5.58 7.56 -10.68
CA THR A 170 5.31 8.98 -10.44
C THR A 170 5.49 9.42 -8.99
N CYS A 171 6.07 8.57 -8.12
CA CYS A 171 6.24 8.81 -6.67
C CYS A 171 7.09 10.04 -6.33
N ASN A 172 8.00 10.45 -7.24
CA ASN A 172 8.91 11.59 -7.09
C ASN A 172 9.66 11.61 -5.74
N SER A 173 10.43 10.55 -5.48
CA SER A 173 11.23 10.43 -4.25
C SER A 173 12.30 11.52 -4.12
N GLU A 174 12.64 12.21 -5.22
CA GLU A 174 13.52 13.38 -5.18
C GLU A 174 12.85 14.56 -4.48
N HIS A 175 11.59 14.82 -4.80
CA HIS A 175 10.77 15.79 -4.07
C HIS A 175 10.71 15.45 -2.57
N THR A 176 10.38 14.19 -2.23
CA THR A 176 10.37 13.73 -0.83
C THR A 176 11.67 14.05 -0.10
N LYS A 177 12.81 13.73 -0.72
CA LYS A 177 14.12 14.01 -0.12
C LYS A 177 14.38 15.51 0.07
N HIS A 178 14.12 16.31 -0.96
CA HIS A 178 14.36 17.75 -0.91
C HIS A 178 13.41 18.46 0.05
N ALA A 179 12.13 18.15 0.01
CA ALA A 179 11.13 18.70 0.90
C ALA A 179 11.49 18.44 2.38
N LEU A 180 11.72 17.18 2.76
CA LEU A 180 12.04 16.84 4.15
C LEU A 180 13.36 17.42 4.64
N GLN A 181 14.43 17.40 3.82
CA GLN A 181 15.74 17.93 4.24
C GLN A 181 15.78 19.45 4.33
N SER A 182 14.88 20.17 3.64
CA SER A 182 14.79 21.63 3.70
C SER A 182 13.92 22.17 4.83
N LEU A 183 13.17 21.31 5.55
CA LEU A 183 12.29 21.72 6.67
C LEU A 183 13.00 22.51 7.76
N CYS A 184 14.28 22.22 8.00
CA CYS A 184 15.10 22.85 9.02
C CYS A 184 16.31 23.54 8.37
N PRO A 185 16.22 24.82 7.98
CA PRO A 185 17.32 25.59 7.41
C PRO A 185 18.46 25.78 8.41
N LYS A 186 19.62 26.33 7.95
CA LYS A 186 20.86 26.40 8.73
C LYS A 186 20.76 27.13 10.06
N ASP A 187 19.83 28.06 10.18
CA ASP A 187 19.52 28.84 11.38
C ASP A 187 18.46 28.21 12.28
N SER A 188 17.83 27.12 11.85
CA SER A 188 16.87 26.36 12.66
C SER A 188 17.57 25.47 13.68
N PRO A 189 17.01 25.28 14.90
CA PRO A 189 17.49 24.31 15.88
C PRO A 189 17.55 22.87 15.36
N GLY A 190 16.68 22.55 14.39
CA GLY A 190 16.59 21.23 13.79
C GLY A 190 17.56 20.96 12.63
N TYR A 191 18.43 21.92 12.28
CA TYR A 191 19.31 21.78 11.13
C TYR A 191 20.16 20.50 11.18
N GLY A 192 20.06 19.68 10.11
CA GLY A 192 20.79 18.42 9.99
C GLY A 192 20.20 17.24 10.78
N ASN A 193 19.09 17.43 11.49
CA ASN A 193 18.42 16.36 12.21
C ASN A 193 17.56 15.45 11.32
N ILE A 194 17.18 15.91 10.12
CA ILE A 194 16.44 15.10 9.13
C ILE A 194 17.40 14.67 8.02
N LYS A 195 17.51 13.37 7.80
CA LYS A 195 18.37 12.77 6.78
C LYS A 195 17.59 11.76 5.96
N VAL A 196 17.58 11.96 4.64
CA VAL A 196 16.80 11.12 3.70
C VAL A 196 17.73 10.48 2.69
N MET A 197 17.76 9.16 2.64
CA MET A 197 18.45 8.35 1.62
C MET A 197 17.45 7.83 0.60
N ARG A 198 17.87 7.81 -0.67
CA ARG A 198 17.16 7.18 -1.78
C ARG A 198 17.98 6.02 -2.31
N HIS A 199 17.41 4.84 -2.47
CA HIS A 199 18.11 3.63 -2.95
C HIS A 199 17.16 2.73 -3.74
N PRO A 200 17.63 1.96 -4.75
CA PRO A 200 19.02 1.87 -5.26
C PRO A 200 19.38 3.01 -6.22
N ASP A 201 20.62 2.99 -6.74
CA ASP A 201 20.97 3.82 -7.87
C ASP A 201 20.62 3.09 -9.16
N HIS A 202 19.61 3.58 -9.90
CA HIS A 202 19.27 3.06 -11.22
C HIS A 202 20.27 3.57 -12.28
N ASN A 203 21.53 3.22 -12.15
CA ASN A 203 22.51 3.47 -13.18
C ASN A 203 22.40 2.33 -14.21
N VAL A 204 21.78 2.63 -15.35
CA VAL A 204 21.44 1.66 -16.40
C VAL A 204 22.64 0.82 -16.87
N LEU A 205 23.85 1.40 -16.80
CA LEU A 205 25.09 0.69 -17.17
C LEU A 205 25.60 -0.28 -16.09
N GLU A 206 25.27 -0.02 -14.83
CA GLU A 206 25.75 -0.82 -13.69
C GLU A 206 24.75 -1.90 -13.27
N ASN A 207 23.47 -1.68 -13.51
CA ASN A 207 22.37 -2.52 -13.00
C ASN A 207 21.65 -3.32 -14.11
N ALA A 208 21.96 -3.08 -15.39
CA ALA A 208 21.32 -3.79 -16.51
C ALA A 208 21.62 -5.28 -16.56
N ALA A 209 22.69 -5.71 -15.89
CA ALA A 209 23.12 -7.11 -15.92
C ALA A 209 22.47 -7.98 -14.84
N ASP A 210 22.10 -7.39 -13.70
CA ASP A 210 21.53 -8.10 -12.54
C ASP A 210 20.02 -7.84 -12.35
N MET A 211 19.38 -7.16 -13.30
CA MET A 211 17.94 -6.86 -13.27
C MET A 211 17.49 -5.99 -12.06
N THR A 212 18.41 -5.48 -11.23
CA THR A 212 18.08 -4.64 -10.06
C THR A 212 17.35 -3.36 -10.43
N PHE A 213 17.37 -2.98 -11.71
CA PHE A 213 16.58 -1.88 -12.26
C PHE A 213 15.07 -2.02 -12.01
N TYR A 214 14.57 -3.25 -11.89
CA TYR A 214 13.14 -3.53 -11.73
C TYR A 214 12.71 -3.72 -10.27
N TRP A 215 13.67 -3.87 -9.33
CA TRP A 215 13.36 -4.22 -7.95
C TRP A 215 13.25 -3.00 -7.04
N ALA A 216 12.37 -3.09 -6.06
CA ALA A 216 12.05 -2.00 -5.14
C ALA A 216 12.38 -2.34 -3.69
N HIS A 217 12.71 -1.32 -2.89
CA HIS A 217 12.50 -1.38 -1.45
C HIS A 217 11.00 -1.21 -1.19
N HIS A 218 10.31 -2.29 -0.90
CA HIS A 218 8.85 -2.29 -0.76
C HIS A 218 8.40 -2.40 0.71
N GLU A 219 9.30 -2.21 1.64
CA GLU A 219 9.04 -2.20 3.07
C GLU A 219 8.34 -0.93 3.52
N LYS A 220 7.43 -1.05 4.52
CA LYS A 220 6.75 0.06 5.17
C LYS A 220 6.79 -0.17 6.67
N PHE A 221 7.67 0.59 7.35
CA PHE A 221 7.73 0.57 8.80
C PHE A 221 8.29 1.86 9.39
N ILE A 222 7.90 2.12 10.62
CA ILE A 222 8.36 3.25 11.42
C ILE A 222 8.88 2.71 12.74
N VAL A 223 10.01 3.23 13.23
CA VAL A 223 10.51 2.96 14.60
C VAL A 223 10.67 4.27 15.33
N ILE A 224 10.13 4.37 16.52
CA ILE A 224 10.15 5.57 17.36
C ILE A 224 10.83 5.23 18.67
N ASP A 225 11.92 5.93 18.98
CA ASP A 225 12.69 5.87 20.22
C ASP A 225 13.11 4.45 20.65
N TYR A 226 13.15 3.49 19.72
CA TYR A 226 13.33 2.05 20.00
C TYR A 226 12.32 1.46 20.99
N GLU A 227 11.23 2.17 21.25
CA GLU A 227 10.17 1.73 22.15
C GLU A 227 8.97 1.19 21.40
N MET A 228 8.71 1.77 20.22
CA MET A 228 7.50 1.50 19.45
C MET A 228 7.86 1.36 17.97
N ALA A 229 7.19 0.44 17.30
CA ALA A 229 7.27 0.32 15.85
C ALA A 229 5.88 0.17 15.23
N PHE A 230 5.76 0.59 13.97
CA PHE A 230 4.62 0.32 13.10
C PHE A 230 5.11 -0.43 11.87
N ILE A 231 4.39 -1.46 11.44
CA ILE A 231 4.73 -2.30 10.29
C ILE A 231 3.45 -2.76 9.59
N GLY A 232 3.41 -2.75 8.26
CA GLY A 232 2.22 -3.19 7.52
C GLY A 232 2.27 -2.92 6.03
N GLY A 233 1.10 -2.85 5.40
CA GLY A 233 0.95 -2.55 3.98
C GLY A 233 0.91 -1.05 3.65
N LEU A 234 0.66 -0.18 4.63
CA LEU A 234 0.43 1.25 4.44
C LEU A 234 1.72 2.06 4.30
N ASP A 235 1.91 2.67 3.13
CA ASP A 235 2.88 3.74 2.93
C ASP A 235 2.38 5.07 3.53
N LEU A 236 3.28 5.96 3.95
CA LEU A 236 2.96 7.33 4.36
C LEU A 236 2.79 8.24 3.14
N CYS A 237 1.83 7.94 2.26
CA CYS A 237 1.64 8.67 1.01
C CYS A 237 0.18 8.94 0.66
N PHE A 238 -0.04 9.73 -0.39
CA PHE A 238 -1.36 10.07 -0.90
C PHE A 238 -2.17 8.83 -1.30
N GLY A 239 -3.51 8.93 -1.14
CA GLY A 239 -4.47 7.93 -1.55
C GLY A 239 -4.59 6.72 -0.61
N ARG A 240 -3.93 6.72 0.56
CA ARG A 240 -3.95 5.59 1.53
C ARG A 240 -4.89 5.82 2.72
N TRP A 241 -5.25 7.07 3.00
CA TRP A 241 -6.19 7.35 4.07
C TRP A 241 -7.60 6.91 3.66
N ASP A 242 -8.21 6.05 4.45
CA ASP A 242 -9.59 5.58 4.29
C ASP A 242 -10.18 5.13 5.62
N ASN A 243 -11.50 4.88 5.66
CA ASN A 243 -12.26 4.37 6.78
C ASN A 243 -13.25 3.29 6.32
N HIS A 244 -13.99 2.64 7.24
CA HIS A 244 -14.86 1.49 6.93
C HIS A 244 -15.88 1.73 5.80
N GLN A 245 -16.35 2.96 5.63
CA GLN A 245 -17.35 3.29 4.62
C GLN A 245 -16.76 3.25 3.21
N HIS A 246 -15.46 3.44 3.07
CA HIS A 246 -14.79 3.49 1.78
C HIS A 246 -15.51 4.41 0.78
N ALA A 247 -15.77 5.66 1.22
CA ALA A 247 -16.46 6.66 0.44
C ALA A 247 -15.74 6.94 -0.88
N LEU A 248 -16.49 7.12 -1.96
CA LEU A 248 -15.94 7.43 -3.28
C LEU A 248 -16.03 8.92 -3.62
N SER A 249 -16.95 9.63 -3.01
CA SER A 249 -17.23 11.05 -3.26
C SER A 249 -16.52 11.94 -2.23
N ASP A 250 -16.08 13.10 -2.67
CA ASP A 250 -15.51 14.16 -1.81
C ASP A 250 -16.03 15.54 -2.27
N VAL A 251 -17.33 15.60 -2.56
CA VAL A 251 -18.06 16.82 -2.96
C VAL A 251 -19.01 17.20 -1.84
N HIS A 252 -18.82 18.40 -1.28
CA HIS A 252 -19.50 18.86 -0.07
C HIS A 252 -20.36 20.10 -0.32
N PRO A 253 -21.68 19.96 -0.49
CA PRO A 253 -22.59 21.10 -0.63
C PRO A 253 -22.56 22.07 0.55
N GLU A 254 -22.26 21.60 1.75
CA GLU A 254 -22.14 22.43 2.95
C GLU A 254 -20.88 23.32 2.99
N GLY A 255 -19.88 22.99 2.21
CA GLY A 255 -18.67 23.77 2.10
C GLY A 255 -17.42 22.95 1.86
N VAL A 256 -16.53 23.46 1.05
CA VAL A 256 -15.28 22.80 0.65
C VAL A 256 -14.31 22.55 1.81
N ALA A 257 -14.49 23.18 2.96
CA ALA A 257 -13.70 22.94 4.16
C ALA A 257 -13.90 21.53 4.74
N ASN A 258 -14.97 20.82 4.36
CA ASN A 258 -15.26 19.44 4.75
C ASN A 258 -14.50 18.43 3.88
N GLU A 259 -13.79 18.88 2.84
CA GLU A 259 -13.01 18.00 1.94
C GLU A 259 -12.04 17.11 2.74
N VAL A 260 -12.09 15.81 2.45
CA VAL A 260 -11.31 14.77 3.15
C VAL A 260 -10.01 14.46 2.41
N TRP A 261 -10.03 14.40 1.08
CA TRP A 261 -8.89 14.07 0.23
C TRP A 261 -8.49 15.26 -0.65
N PRO A 262 -7.67 16.20 -0.14
CA PRO A 262 -7.32 17.40 -0.89
C PRO A 262 -6.36 17.10 -2.05
N GLY A 263 -6.47 17.83 -3.15
CA GLY A 263 -5.57 17.71 -4.30
C GLY A 263 -5.46 16.28 -4.82
N GLN A 264 -4.23 15.80 -5.07
CA GLN A 264 -3.97 14.46 -5.57
C GLN A 264 -4.10 13.34 -4.52
N ASP A 265 -4.42 13.66 -3.28
CA ASP A 265 -4.81 12.65 -2.30
C ASP A 265 -6.14 11.97 -2.68
N PHE A 266 -7.03 12.70 -3.36
CA PHE A 266 -8.12 12.11 -4.13
C PHE A 266 -7.59 11.55 -5.44
N ASN A 267 -7.46 10.23 -5.54
CA ASN A 267 -6.93 9.59 -6.73
C ASN A 267 -7.75 8.37 -7.16
N ASN A 268 -7.61 8.01 -8.42
CA ASN A 268 -8.06 6.73 -8.96
C ASN A 268 -7.06 6.26 -10.01
N ASN A 269 -6.16 5.39 -9.59
CA ASN A 269 -5.06 4.91 -10.45
C ASN A 269 -5.55 4.14 -11.67
N ARG A 270 -6.75 3.55 -11.64
CA ARG A 270 -7.33 2.88 -12.81
C ARG A 270 -7.72 3.85 -13.91
N ILE A 271 -8.10 5.07 -13.56
CA ILE A 271 -8.46 6.12 -14.51
C ILE A 271 -7.22 6.87 -14.98
N MET A 272 -6.41 7.34 -14.04
CA MET A 272 -5.15 8.01 -14.33
C MET A 272 -4.17 7.88 -13.17
N ASP A 273 -2.88 7.82 -13.48
CA ASP A 273 -1.82 7.85 -12.48
C ASP A 273 -1.59 9.26 -11.95
N PHE A 274 -0.90 9.36 -10.82
CA PHE A 274 -0.48 10.65 -10.27
C PHE A 274 0.36 11.45 -11.26
N LYS A 275 0.17 12.76 -11.28
CA LYS A 275 0.96 13.68 -12.11
C LYS A 275 1.45 14.84 -11.28
N ASN A 276 2.76 15.17 -11.42
CA ASN A 276 3.35 16.31 -10.74
C ASN A 276 3.08 16.34 -9.23
N VAL A 277 3.36 15.24 -8.53
CA VAL A 277 3.09 15.13 -7.08
C VAL A 277 3.78 16.20 -6.23
N ASN A 278 4.78 16.91 -6.77
CA ASN A 278 5.37 18.09 -6.17
C ASN A 278 4.45 19.33 -6.23
N ASP A 279 3.44 19.34 -7.11
CA ASP A 279 2.33 20.30 -7.12
C ASP A 279 1.00 19.56 -6.87
N TRP A 280 0.97 18.76 -5.84
CA TRP A 280 -0.13 17.86 -5.48
C TRP A 280 -1.49 18.54 -5.28
N LYS A 281 -1.51 19.87 -5.08
CA LYS A 281 -2.72 20.69 -4.98
C LYS A 281 -3.54 20.70 -6.28
N GLN A 282 -2.86 20.47 -7.42
CA GLN A 282 -3.54 20.32 -8.71
C GLN A 282 -3.91 18.86 -8.92
N ASN A 283 -5.16 18.62 -9.30
CA ASN A 283 -5.63 17.30 -9.66
C ASN A 283 -6.30 17.34 -11.04
N GLU A 284 -5.80 16.54 -11.97
CA GLU A 284 -6.42 16.39 -13.28
C GLU A 284 -7.62 15.43 -13.25
N LEU A 285 -7.74 14.58 -12.22
CA LEU A 285 -8.90 13.74 -11.98
C LEU A 285 -10.05 14.61 -11.44
N SER A 286 -11.14 14.66 -12.17
CA SER A 286 -12.32 15.44 -11.78
C SER A 286 -13.11 14.76 -10.67
N LYS A 287 -13.10 15.33 -9.46
CA LYS A 287 -13.86 14.84 -8.30
C LYS A 287 -15.38 14.92 -8.46
N VAL A 288 -15.86 15.71 -9.43
CA VAL A 288 -17.29 15.85 -9.74
C VAL A 288 -17.73 14.92 -10.86
N GLU A 289 -16.83 14.12 -11.42
CA GLU A 289 -17.09 13.20 -12.52
C GLU A 289 -16.74 11.76 -12.18
N TYR A 290 -15.78 11.54 -11.29
CA TYR A 290 -15.26 10.22 -10.95
C TYR A 290 -15.29 10.00 -9.45
N GLY A 291 -15.49 8.75 -9.04
CA GLY A 291 -15.20 8.30 -7.69
C GLY A 291 -13.68 8.13 -7.49
N ARG A 292 -13.21 8.31 -6.26
CA ARG A 292 -11.84 7.92 -5.90
C ARG A 292 -11.72 6.39 -5.92
N MET A 293 -10.48 5.89 -6.02
CA MET A 293 -10.18 4.48 -5.73
C MET A 293 -10.07 4.33 -4.20
N PRO A 294 -11.00 3.64 -3.54
CA PRO A 294 -10.94 3.42 -2.10
C PRO A 294 -9.85 2.40 -1.77
N TRP A 295 -9.34 2.43 -0.54
CA TRP A 295 -8.14 1.72 -0.12
C TRP A 295 -8.37 0.92 1.15
N HIS A 296 -8.16 -0.41 1.10
CA HIS A 296 -8.24 -1.28 2.26
C HIS A 296 -6.87 -1.86 2.60
N ASP A 297 -6.42 -1.67 3.85
CA ASP A 297 -5.09 -2.10 4.28
C ASP A 297 -5.06 -2.41 5.78
N VAL A 298 -4.06 -3.18 6.20
CA VAL A 298 -3.85 -3.57 7.60
C VAL A 298 -2.41 -3.31 8.01
N ALA A 299 -2.25 -2.80 9.23
CA ALA A 299 -0.95 -2.58 9.83
C ALA A 299 -0.94 -2.98 11.31
N MET A 300 0.26 -3.14 11.87
CA MET A 300 0.50 -3.50 13.27
C MET A 300 1.32 -2.42 13.96
N GLY A 301 0.95 -2.09 15.19
CA GLY A 301 1.78 -1.33 16.12
C GLY A 301 2.34 -2.26 17.18
N VAL A 302 3.63 -2.16 17.45
CA VAL A 302 4.40 -3.10 18.26
C VAL A 302 5.13 -2.37 19.37
N ILE A 303 5.03 -2.85 20.59
CA ILE A 303 5.89 -2.52 21.73
C ILE A 303 6.47 -3.83 22.27
N GLY A 304 7.75 -3.85 22.56
CA GLY A 304 8.41 -5.03 23.13
C GLY A 304 9.68 -5.44 22.37
N PRO A 305 10.17 -6.65 22.59
CA PRO A 305 11.46 -7.10 22.05
C PRO A 305 11.59 -7.04 20.53
N CYS A 306 10.54 -7.32 19.76
CA CYS A 306 10.57 -7.27 18.28
C CYS A 306 10.85 -5.87 17.72
N VAL A 307 10.61 -4.80 18.47
CA VAL A 307 10.94 -3.42 18.04
C VAL A 307 12.44 -3.29 17.78
N TYR A 308 13.26 -3.97 18.58
CA TYR A 308 14.70 -3.96 18.36
C TYR A 308 15.10 -4.60 17.03
N ASP A 309 14.48 -5.72 16.67
CA ASP A 309 14.78 -6.42 15.40
C ASP A 309 14.41 -5.55 14.19
N ILE A 310 13.27 -4.83 14.26
CA ILE A 310 12.87 -3.88 13.22
C ILE A 310 13.89 -2.73 13.13
N ALA A 311 14.33 -2.21 14.28
CA ALA A 311 15.36 -1.16 14.35
C ALA A 311 16.71 -1.65 13.82
N GLU A 312 17.14 -2.88 14.19
CA GLU A 312 18.33 -3.51 13.67
C GLU A 312 18.28 -3.65 12.14
N HIS A 313 17.14 -4.09 11.61
CA HIS A 313 16.94 -4.18 10.17
C HIS A 313 17.12 -2.82 9.48
N PHE A 314 16.54 -1.75 10.03
CA PHE A 314 16.74 -0.39 9.53
C PHE A 314 18.24 0.02 9.56
N VAL A 315 18.90 -0.19 10.68
CA VAL A 315 20.32 0.21 10.87
C VAL A 315 21.23 -0.53 9.89
N LEU A 316 21.03 -1.85 9.72
CA LEU A 316 21.81 -2.64 8.76
C LEU A 316 21.62 -2.12 7.33
N ARG A 317 20.37 -1.82 6.94
CA ARG A 317 20.07 -1.23 5.65
C ARG A 317 20.64 0.17 5.48
N TRP A 318 20.47 1.04 6.48
CA TRP A 318 21.05 2.39 6.46
C TRP A 318 22.56 2.35 6.21
N ASN A 319 23.27 1.52 6.94
CA ASN A 319 24.71 1.38 6.80
C ASN A 319 25.10 0.75 5.46
N PHE A 320 24.33 -0.20 4.96
CA PHE A 320 24.53 -0.75 3.62
C PHE A 320 24.38 0.32 2.54
N VAL A 321 23.30 1.08 2.54
CA VAL A 321 23.05 2.18 1.59
C VAL A 321 24.10 3.27 1.73
N LYS A 322 24.54 3.59 2.97
CA LYS A 322 25.65 4.53 3.22
C LYS A 322 26.94 4.02 2.59
N ARG A 323 27.27 2.74 2.72
CA ARG A 323 28.46 2.12 2.13
C ARG A 323 28.41 2.12 0.61
N ASP A 324 27.26 1.76 0.05
CA ASP A 324 27.07 1.58 -1.37
C ASP A 324 27.04 2.92 -2.12
N LYS A 325 26.14 3.80 -1.75
CA LYS A 325 25.83 5.02 -2.47
C LYS A 325 26.43 6.28 -1.89
N TYR A 326 26.42 6.42 -0.57
CA TYR A 326 26.79 7.66 0.13
C TYR A 326 28.15 7.58 0.84
N LYS A 327 29.02 6.68 0.45
CA LYS A 327 30.32 6.39 1.10
C LYS A 327 31.16 7.62 1.40
N ARG A 328 31.21 8.61 0.50
CA ARG A 328 32.00 9.84 0.61
C ARG A 328 31.18 11.04 1.09
N ASP A 329 29.90 10.90 1.27
CA ASP A 329 29.02 11.99 1.68
C ASP A 329 29.02 12.14 3.20
N LYS A 330 29.60 13.24 3.68
CA LYS A 330 29.69 13.57 5.10
C LYS A 330 28.37 14.01 5.73
N ARG A 331 27.34 14.26 4.93
CA ARG A 331 26.01 14.63 5.42
C ARG A 331 25.28 13.45 6.05
N PHE A 332 25.69 12.22 5.70
CA PHE A 332 25.10 10.99 6.22
C PHE A 332 26.08 10.33 7.19
N ASP A 333 25.61 10.08 8.40
CA ASP A 333 26.36 9.42 9.44
C ASP A 333 26.20 7.90 9.37
N TRP A 334 27.12 7.18 10.00
CA TRP A 334 26.97 5.75 10.28
C TRP A 334 26.16 5.58 11.56
N ILE A 335 25.23 4.65 11.60
CA ILE A 335 24.54 4.27 12.84
C ILE A 335 25.29 3.09 13.43
N MET A 336 25.78 3.24 14.66
CA MET A 336 26.45 2.16 15.37
C MET A 336 25.40 1.14 15.83
N LEU A 337 25.49 -0.07 15.34
CA LEU A 337 24.76 -1.20 15.89
C LEU A 337 25.50 -1.63 17.16
N GLN A 338 24.88 -1.50 18.33
CA GLN A 338 25.38 -2.07 19.58
C GLN A 338 24.88 -3.49 19.68
N GLY A 339 25.82 -4.39 19.51
CA GLY A 339 25.60 -5.73 19.10
C GLY A 339 24.81 -6.66 19.98
N ARG A 340 24.63 -7.83 19.47
CA ARG A 340 24.34 -9.04 20.21
C ARG A 340 25.54 -9.35 21.09
N GLU A 341 25.30 -9.69 22.32
CA GLU A 341 26.35 -9.96 23.33
C GLU A 341 27.32 -11.05 22.82
N GLY A 342 28.61 -10.72 22.79
CA GLY A 342 29.66 -11.64 22.39
C GLY A 342 29.91 -11.81 20.88
N GLU A 343 29.23 -11.04 20.01
CA GLU A 343 29.40 -11.13 18.56
C GLU A 343 30.27 -10.00 17.99
N ASN A 344 31.04 -10.35 16.95
CA ASN A 344 31.72 -9.34 16.15
C ASN A 344 30.71 -8.64 15.24
N GLU A 345 30.47 -7.36 15.45
CA GLU A 345 29.57 -6.54 14.68
C GLU A 345 29.82 -6.59 13.17
N ASP A 346 31.12 -6.65 12.76
CA ASP A 346 31.47 -6.74 11.34
C ASP A 346 31.07 -8.08 10.69
N LEU A 347 30.82 -9.11 11.48
CA LEU A 347 30.37 -10.43 10.97
C LEU A 347 28.86 -10.59 10.89
N VAL A 348 28.09 -9.74 11.55
CA VAL A 348 26.62 -9.80 11.52
C VAL A 348 26.00 -8.62 10.78
N GLY A 349 26.70 -7.49 10.77
CA GLY A 349 26.28 -6.27 10.11
C GLY A 349 26.98 -6.02 8.78
N VAL A 350 26.92 -4.78 8.32
CA VAL A 350 27.64 -4.29 7.16
C VAL A 350 29.06 -3.93 7.56
N GLN A 351 30.05 -4.45 6.86
CA GLN A 351 31.47 -4.15 7.12
C GLN A 351 31.74 -2.65 7.14
N ARG A 352 32.34 -2.16 8.23
CA ARG A 352 32.75 -0.78 8.35
C ARG A 352 33.97 -0.48 7.46
N PRO A 353 33.98 0.65 6.74
CA PRO A 353 35.13 1.03 5.96
C PRO A 353 36.32 1.34 6.89
N LYS A 354 37.53 0.98 6.45
CA LYS A 354 38.77 1.29 7.20
C LYS A 354 38.96 2.80 7.47
N HIS A 355 38.44 3.63 6.61
CA HIS A 355 38.47 5.08 6.71
C HIS A 355 37.04 5.62 6.52
N PRO A 356 36.21 5.63 7.57
CA PRO A 356 34.86 6.11 7.49
C PRO A 356 34.81 7.62 7.22
N VAL A 357 33.83 8.04 6.45
CA VAL A 357 33.50 9.43 6.20
C VAL A 357 32.14 9.71 6.80
N GLY A 358 32.05 10.68 7.71
CA GLY A 358 30.88 10.98 8.55
C GLY A 358 31.09 10.51 10.00
N ASP A 359 30.23 10.94 10.88
CA ASP A 359 30.25 10.58 12.29
C ASP A 359 29.60 9.20 12.53
N TYR A 360 29.94 8.58 13.66
CA TYR A 360 29.26 7.40 14.17
C TYR A 360 28.22 7.84 15.21
N ILE A 361 26.96 7.62 14.91
CA ILE A 361 25.88 7.85 15.88
C ILE A 361 25.64 6.53 16.60
N PRO A 362 25.79 6.49 17.95
CA PRO A 362 25.51 5.28 18.70
C PRO A 362 24.03 4.91 18.54
N HIS A 363 23.79 3.65 18.32
CA HIS A 363 22.46 3.06 18.49
C HIS A 363 22.07 3.28 19.96
N PRO A 364 20.97 3.94 20.27
CA PRO A 364 20.77 4.47 21.63
C PRO A 364 20.68 3.42 22.73
N LEU A 365 20.56 2.15 22.38
CA LEU A 365 20.28 1.13 23.39
C LEU A 365 21.01 -0.17 23.13
N SER A 366 21.77 -0.63 24.12
CA SER A 366 22.05 -2.07 24.27
C SER A 366 20.75 -2.79 24.67
N PRO A 367 20.36 -3.90 24.02
CA PRO A 367 19.17 -4.66 24.35
C PRO A 367 19.09 -5.06 25.83
N LEU A 368 20.24 -5.23 26.46
CA LEU A 368 20.37 -5.68 27.85
C LEU A 368 20.18 -4.56 28.89
N GLU A 369 20.36 -3.30 28.50
CA GLU A 369 20.32 -2.16 29.43
C GLU A 369 18.96 -1.50 29.54
N THR A 370 17.99 -1.82 28.65
CA THR A 370 16.76 -1.06 28.57
C THR A 370 15.59 -1.77 29.23
N LYS A 371 14.96 -1.02 30.12
CA LYS A 371 13.59 -1.30 30.61
C LYS A 371 12.58 -1.32 29.43
N LYS A 372 12.92 -0.76 28.29
CA LYS A 372 12.12 -0.57 27.10
C LYS A 372 11.86 -1.88 26.33
N LEU A 373 12.77 -2.83 26.40
CA LEU A 373 12.66 -4.17 25.77
C LEU A 373 12.11 -5.25 26.71
N LYS A 374 11.52 -4.87 27.83
CA LYS A 374 10.86 -5.82 28.72
C LYS A 374 9.60 -6.38 28.07
N ASN A 375 9.25 -7.58 28.53
CA ASN A 375 7.95 -8.17 28.25
C ASN A 375 6.85 -7.18 28.62
N ARG A 376 6.08 -6.73 27.63
CA ARG A 376 5.03 -5.74 27.76
C ARG A 376 3.65 -6.35 27.51
N GLY A 377 3.58 -7.51 26.87
CA GLY A 377 2.35 -8.16 26.47
C GLY A 377 2.46 -9.68 26.40
N THR A 378 1.55 -10.27 25.67
CA THR A 378 1.33 -11.72 25.61
C THR A 378 1.66 -12.34 24.25
N VAL A 379 2.04 -11.51 23.28
CA VAL A 379 2.26 -11.98 21.90
C VAL A 379 3.68 -12.51 21.74
N HIS A 380 3.77 -13.79 21.33
CA HIS A 380 4.97 -14.40 20.78
C HIS A 380 5.10 -13.99 19.31
N ALA A 381 6.23 -13.40 18.92
CA ALA A 381 6.37 -12.87 17.58
C ALA A 381 7.80 -13.01 17.02
N GLN A 382 7.89 -13.01 15.69
CA GLN A 382 9.15 -13.07 14.97
C GLN A 382 9.12 -12.18 13.73
N ILE A 383 10.19 -11.45 13.50
CA ILE A 383 10.41 -10.68 12.27
C ILE A 383 10.94 -11.62 11.18
N VAL A 384 10.33 -11.56 10.00
CA VAL A 384 10.73 -12.30 8.80
C VAL A 384 10.88 -11.34 7.63
N ARG A 385 11.74 -11.66 6.66
CA ARG A 385 12.03 -10.73 5.57
C ARG A 385 12.27 -11.42 4.22
N SER A 386 12.23 -10.62 3.17
CA SER A 386 12.79 -10.91 1.85
C SER A 386 13.91 -9.91 1.59
N SER A 387 15.14 -10.40 1.41
CA SER A 387 16.33 -9.56 1.22
C SER A 387 17.42 -10.30 0.47
N ALA A 388 18.27 -9.55 -0.24
CA ALA A 388 19.41 -10.10 -0.99
C ALA A 388 20.60 -9.13 -1.04
N ASP A 389 21.60 -9.44 -1.85
CA ASP A 389 22.81 -8.64 -1.97
C ASP A 389 22.52 -7.19 -2.38
N TRP A 390 21.66 -6.98 -3.40
CA TRP A 390 21.35 -5.64 -3.89
C TRP A 390 20.65 -4.75 -2.86
N SER A 391 19.83 -5.35 -1.98
CA SER A 391 18.99 -4.60 -1.03
C SER A 391 19.65 -4.41 0.34
N SER A 392 20.46 -5.39 0.78
CA SER A 392 21.00 -5.44 2.14
C SER A 392 22.44 -5.96 2.22
N GLY A 393 23.06 -6.33 1.10
CA GLY A 393 24.42 -6.88 1.05
C GLY A 393 24.55 -8.25 1.72
N ILE A 394 23.53 -9.09 1.66
CA ILE A 394 23.48 -10.43 2.26
C ILE A 394 23.14 -11.46 1.20
N LEU A 395 23.40 -12.74 1.51
CA LEU A 395 22.82 -13.84 0.73
C LEU A 395 21.28 -13.81 0.85
N ARG A 396 20.64 -14.47 -0.08
CA ARG A 396 19.18 -14.58 -0.15
C ARG A 396 18.55 -14.97 1.20
N ASP A 397 17.66 -14.13 1.70
CA ASP A 397 16.76 -14.38 2.82
C ASP A 397 15.30 -14.36 2.30
N HIS A 398 14.58 -15.47 2.49
CA HIS A 398 13.19 -15.66 2.07
C HIS A 398 12.35 -16.25 3.21
N SER A 399 12.64 -15.81 4.42
CA SER A 399 11.95 -16.29 5.62
C SER A 399 10.44 -15.99 5.63
N ILE A 400 9.97 -14.99 4.87
CA ILE A 400 8.53 -14.73 4.69
C ILE A 400 7.87 -15.90 3.97
N GLN A 401 8.40 -16.37 2.85
CA GLN A 401 7.88 -17.52 2.11
C GLN A 401 7.86 -18.79 2.98
N ASN A 402 8.92 -19.00 3.77
CA ASN A 402 8.99 -20.12 4.68
C ASN A 402 7.89 -20.07 5.74
N ALA A 403 7.62 -18.89 6.30
CA ALA A 403 6.57 -18.67 7.28
C ALA A 403 5.17 -18.95 6.70
N TYR A 404 4.85 -18.35 5.55
CA TYR A 404 3.58 -18.60 4.85
C TYR A 404 3.40 -20.11 4.59
N SER A 405 4.41 -20.76 4.01
CA SER A 405 4.34 -22.17 3.66
C SER A 405 4.17 -23.08 4.86
N GLU A 406 4.88 -22.83 5.98
CA GLU A 406 4.76 -23.63 7.19
C GLU A 406 3.41 -23.45 7.87
N VAL A 407 2.97 -22.20 8.04
CA VAL A 407 1.73 -21.85 8.74
C VAL A 407 0.51 -22.40 7.98
N ILE A 408 0.45 -22.22 6.66
CA ILE A 408 -0.65 -22.75 5.83
C ILE A 408 -0.68 -24.27 5.84
N ARG A 409 0.49 -24.93 5.67
CA ARG A 409 0.56 -26.40 5.66
C ARG A 409 0.07 -27.01 6.95
N ASN A 410 0.23 -26.34 8.10
CA ASN A 410 -0.17 -26.80 9.41
C ASN A 410 -1.60 -26.44 9.82
N ALA A 411 -2.32 -25.65 9.02
CA ALA A 411 -3.69 -25.22 9.26
C ALA A 411 -4.64 -26.41 9.47
N GLN A 412 -5.57 -26.29 10.43
CA GLN A 412 -6.50 -27.36 10.79
C GLN A 412 -7.95 -27.05 10.42
N HIS A 413 -8.37 -25.79 10.48
CA HIS A 413 -9.76 -25.37 10.30
C HIS A 413 -9.93 -24.44 9.14
N TYR A 414 -9.17 -23.35 9.09
CA TYR A 414 -9.26 -22.39 8.01
C TYR A 414 -7.96 -21.60 7.79
N VAL A 415 -7.85 -21.06 6.58
CA VAL A 415 -6.84 -20.08 6.17
C VAL A 415 -7.59 -18.86 5.61
N TYR A 416 -7.31 -17.69 6.12
CA TYR A 416 -7.83 -16.41 5.63
C TYR A 416 -6.68 -15.57 5.11
N ILE A 417 -6.79 -15.10 3.86
CA ILE A 417 -5.76 -14.32 3.16
C ILE A 417 -6.41 -13.05 2.60
N GLU A 418 -5.88 -11.89 2.98
CA GLU A 418 -6.04 -10.65 2.22
C GLU A 418 -4.70 -10.26 1.64
N ASN A 419 -4.63 -10.08 0.34
CA ASN A 419 -3.38 -9.69 -0.31
C ASN A 419 -3.64 -8.91 -1.60
N GLN A 420 -2.72 -8.03 -1.95
CA GLN A 420 -2.78 -7.25 -3.19
C GLN A 420 -2.63 -8.13 -4.44
N PHE A 421 -1.91 -9.23 -4.34
CA PHE A 421 -1.69 -10.21 -5.41
C PHE A 421 -1.83 -11.63 -4.87
N PHE A 422 -2.15 -12.57 -5.76
CA PHE A 422 -2.17 -13.99 -5.47
C PHE A 422 -1.58 -14.76 -6.64
N ILE A 423 -0.24 -14.79 -6.71
CA ILE A 423 0.52 -15.45 -7.78
C ILE A 423 1.49 -16.42 -7.13
N THR A 424 1.24 -17.72 -7.29
CA THR A 424 1.99 -18.78 -6.65
C THR A 424 1.94 -20.07 -7.43
N ALA A 425 2.95 -20.90 -7.29
CA ALA A 425 3.06 -22.21 -7.94
C ALA A 425 2.65 -23.34 -6.99
N THR A 426 2.28 -24.47 -7.58
CA THR A 426 2.06 -25.74 -6.90
C THR A 426 3.22 -26.71 -7.07
N GLY A 427 4.23 -26.34 -7.89
CA GLY A 427 5.43 -27.09 -8.17
C GLY A 427 6.30 -26.43 -9.25
N ASP A 428 7.46 -27.01 -9.52
CA ASP A 428 8.49 -26.43 -10.41
C ASP A 428 8.07 -26.32 -11.90
N GLN A 429 6.92 -26.84 -12.28
CA GLN A 429 6.43 -26.86 -13.66
C GLN A 429 5.66 -25.61 -14.07
N GLN A 430 5.47 -24.66 -13.14
CA GLN A 430 4.76 -23.40 -13.39
C GLN A 430 5.69 -22.20 -13.67
N SER A 431 6.91 -22.46 -14.16
CA SER A 431 7.79 -21.36 -14.59
C SER A 431 7.00 -20.33 -15.45
N PRO A 432 7.14 -19.03 -15.18
CA PRO A 432 8.21 -18.36 -14.40
C PRO A 432 7.92 -18.20 -12.89
N ILE A 433 6.84 -18.78 -12.35
CA ILE A 433 6.49 -18.66 -10.93
C ILE A 433 7.27 -19.71 -10.13
N HIS A 434 7.92 -19.28 -9.04
CA HIS A 434 8.82 -20.11 -8.24
C HIS A 434 8.38 -20.29 -6.78
N ASN A 435 7.70 -19.30 -6.18
CA ASN A 435 7.20 -19.48 -4.81
C ASN A 435 6.15 -20.58 -4.76
N GLN A 436 6.25 -21.49 -3.80
CA GLN A 436 5.37 -22.65 -3.68
C GLN A 436 4.39 -22.56 -2.49
N ILE A 437 3.90 -21.36 -2.21
CA ILE A 437 2.85 -21.17 -1.19
C ILE A 437 1.57 -21.89 -1.63
N GLY A 438 1.24 -21.88 -2.93
CA GLY A 438 0.12 -22.63 -3.51
C GLY A 438 0.20 -24.14 -3.25
N ARG A 439 1.40 -24.71 -3.24
CA ARG A 439 1.60 -26.13 -2.86
C ARG A 439 1.17 -26.37 -1.42
N SER A 440 1.46 -25.47 -0.50
CA SER A 440 1.05 -25.59 0.91
C SER A 440 -0.48 -25.53 1.06
N ILE A 441 -1.17 -24.73 0.24
CA ILE A 441 -2.64 -24.68 0.18
C ILE A 441 -3.19 -26.03 -0.34
N VAL A 442 -2.62 -26.54 -1.44
CA VAL A 442 -3.01 -27.87 -1.98
C VAL A 442 -2.85 -28.94 -0.92
N ASP A 443 -1.69 -29.00 -0.27
CA ASP A 443 -1.41 -30.00 0.79
C ASP A 443 -2.42 -29.94 1.93
N ALA A 444 -2.81 -28.74 2.39
CA ALA A 444 -3.78 -28.53 3.45
C ALA A 444 -5.20 -28.97 3.04
N CYS A 445 -5.66 -28.55 1.84
CA CYS A 445 -6.98 -28.93 1.32
C CYS A 445 -7.09 -30.43 1.06
N VAL A 446 -6.08 -31.05 0.43
CA VAL A 446 -6.05 -32.49 0.15
C VAL A 446 -6.07 -33.31 1.45
N ARG A 447 -5.29 -32.90 2.45
CA ARG A 447 -5.33 -33.53 3.78
C ARG A 447 -6.73 -33.48 4.38
N ALA A 448 -7.34 -32.29 4.44
CA ALA A 448 -8.67 -32.11 5.00
C ALA A 448 -9.74 -32.90 4.24
N GLY A 449 -9.71 -32.87 2.90
CA GLY A 449 -10.65 -33.61 2.06
C GLY A 449 -10.54 -35.12 2.24
N LYS A 450 -9.33 -35.69 2.32
CA LYS A 450 -9.09 -37.12 2.58
C LYS A 450 -9.50 -37.53 3.99
N GLU A 451 -9.43 -36.64 4.96
CA GLU A 451 -9.91 -36.83 6.35
C GLU A 451 -11.44 -36.62 6.48
N GLY A 452 -12.12 -36.14 5.44
CA GLY A 452 -13.55 -35.79 5.49
C GLY A 452 -13.84 -34.61 6.44
N ARG A 453 -12.88 -33.76 6.66
CA ARG A 453 -12.92 -32.64 7.61
C ARG A 453 -13.30 -31.33 6.87
N LYS A 454 -14.16 -30.52 7.52
CA LYS A 454 -14.50 -29.19 7.07
C LYS A 454 -13.24 -28.30 7.15
N PHE A 455 -12.88 -27.68 6.04
CA PHE A 455 -11.71 -26.79 5.95
C PHE A 455 -11.96 -25.72 4.89
N ARG A 456 -11.67 -24.46 5.20
CA ARG A 456 -11.88 -23.35 4.27
C ARG A 456 -10.60 -22.56 4.05
N VAL A 457 -10.31 -22.25 2.80
CA VAL A 457 -9.34 -21.24 2.39
C VAL A 457 -10.12 -20.09 1.79
N ILE A 458 -10.11 -18.95 2.46
CA ILE A 458 -10.83 -17.73 2.08
C ILE A 458 -9.79 -16.73 1.61
N ILE A 459 -9.89 -16.30 0.35
CA ILE A 459 -8.92 -15.41 -0.32
C ILE A 459 -9.66 -14.15 -0.76
N ILE A 460 -9.18 -12.99 -0.34
CA ILE A 460 -9.73 -11.68 -0.72
C ILE A 460 -8.62 -10.89 -1.40
N ILE A 461 -8.80 -10.62 -2.69
CA ILE A 461 -7.78 -10.02 -3.58
C ILE A 461 -8.42 -9.08 -4.58
N PRO A 462 -7.72 -8.06 -5.09
CA PRO A 462 -8.21 -7.26 -6.20
C PRO A 462 -8.42 -8.11 -7.46
N ALA A 463 -9.49 -7.84 -8.17
CA ALA A 463 -9.74 -8.49 -9.46
C ALA A 463 -8.90 -7.84 -10.56
N VAL A 464 -8.67 -6.51 -10.48
CA VAL A 464 -7.78 -5.77 -11.38
C VAL A 464 -6.70 -5.06 -10.56
N PRO A 465 -5.42 -5.23 -10.88
CA PRO A 465 -4.35 -4.45 -10.25
C PRO A 465 -4.55 -2.95 -10.43
N GLY A 466 -4.15 -2.15 -9.43
CA GLY A 466 -4.33 -0.68 -9.41
C GLY A 466 -3.37 0.07 -10.34
N PHE A 467 -3.26 -0.34 -11.60
CA PHE A 467 -2.48 0.34 -12.64
C PHE A 467 -3.40 1.04 -13.64
N ALA A 468 -2.94 2.19 -14.16
CA ALA A 468 -3.72 2.97 -15.10
C ALA A 468 -3.84 2.29 -16.46
N GLY A 469 -4.99 2.42 -17.08
CA GLY A 469 -5.27 2.02 -18.45
C GLY A 469 -6.46 1.11 -18.63
N ASP A 470 -7.09 1.23 -19.79
CA ASP A 470 -8.14 0.32 -20.24
C ASP A 470 -7.51 -1.02 -20.64
N LEU A 471 -8.07 -2.14 -20.17
CA LEU A 471 -7.55 -3.48 -20.49
C LEU A 471 -7.56 -3.80 -22.00
N ARG A 472 -8.28 -3.03 -22.81
CA ARG A 472 -8.25 -3.10 -24.30
C ARG A 472 -6.98 -2.51 -24.90
N ASP A 473 -6.25 -1.69 -24.16
CA ASP A 473 -5.09 -0.96 -24.66
C ASP A 473 -3.82 -1.81 -24.63
N ASP A 474 -2.93 -1.60 -25.61
CA ASP A 474 -1.62 -2.24 -25.65
C ASP A 474 -0.76 -1.88 -24.43
N ALA A 475 -0.97 -0.70 -23.84
CA ALA A 475 -0.30 -0.27 -22.62
C ALA A 475 -0.65 -1.12 -21.39
N ALA A 476 -1.81 -1.78 -21.37
CA ALA A 476 -2.28 -2.62 -20.27
C ALA A 476 -1.79 -4.08 -20.32
N VAL A 477 -0.86 -4.43 -21.23
CA VAL A 477 -0.32 -5.81 -21.34
C VAL A 477 0.27 -6.29 -20.02
N GLY A 478 0.98 -5.44 -19.29
CA GLY A 478 1.53 -5.78 -17.96
C GLY A 478 0.43 -6.10 -16.94
N THR A 479 -0.62 -5.31 -16.88
CA THR A 479 -1.79 -5.54 -16.02
C THR A 479 -2.47 -6.86 -16.37
N ARG A 480 -2.70 -7.11 -17.67
CA ARG A 480 -3.29 -8.37 -18.13
C ARG A 480 -2.39 -9.59 -17.82
N ALA A 481 -1.06 -9.44 -17.91
CA ALA A 481 -0.13 -10.52 -17.56
C ALA A 481 -0.21 -10.90 -16.07
N ILE A 482 -0.26 -9.90 -15.18
CA ILE A 482 -0.45 -10.14 -13.74
C ILE A 482 -1.77 -10.87 -13.48
N MET A 483 -2.87 -10.41 -14.08
CA MET A 483 -4.18 -11.08 -13.96
C MET A 483 -4.14 -12.52 -14.48
N ASP A 484 -3.49 -12.77 -15.61
CA ASP A 484 -3.35 -14.10 -16.19
C ASP A 484 -2.58 -15.05 -15.26
N TYR A 485 -1.46 -14.61 -14.70
CA TYR A 485 -0.70 -15.40 -13.71
C TYR A 485 -1.53 -15.65 -12.41
N GLN A 486 -2.31 -14.68 -11.97
CA GLN A 486 -3.21 -14.84 -10.82
C GLN A 486 -4.27 -15.93 -11.09
N TYR A 487 -4.94 -15.89 -12.23
CA TYR A 487 -5.90 -16.94 -12.62
C TYR A 487 -5.25 -18.30 -12.83
N LYS A 488 -4.04 -18.36 -13.40
CA LYS A 488 -3.25 -19.60 -13.56
C LYS A 488 -2.85 -20.19 -12.20
N SER A 489 -2.58 -19.36 -11.21
CA SER A 489 -2.33 -19.83 -9.84
C SER A 489 -3.57 -20.47 -9.23
N ILE A 490 -4.74 -19.83 -9.39
CA ILE A 490 -5.98 -20.24 -8.72
C ILE A 490 -6.65 -21.41 -9.42
N CYS A 491 -7.04 -21.24 -10.70
CA CYS A 491 -8.01 -22.13 -11.34
C CYS A 491 -7.75 -22.46 -12.82
N ARG A 492 -6.75 -21.85 -13.48
CA ARG A 492 -6.51 -22.06 -14.92
C ARG A 492 -5.27 -22.90 -15.20
N GLY A 493 -5.43 -23.92 -16.04
CA GLY A 493 -4.33 -24.82 -16.41
C GLY A 493 -4.13 -25.96 -15.41
N GLU A 494 -3.44 -27.03 -15.90
CA GLU A 494 -3.26 -28.29 -15.18
C GLU A 494 -2.50 -28.18 -13.84
N HIS A 495 -1.68 -27.14 -13.69
CA HIS A 495 -0.89 -26.91 -12.48
C HIS A 495 -1.54 -25.91 -11.50
N SER A 496 -2.74 -25.39 -11.79
CA SER A 496 -3.46 -24.51 -10.86
C SER A 496 -3.80 -25.22 -9.55
N ILE A 497 -4.01 -24.45 -8.49
CA ILE A 497 -4.39 -24.98 -7.18
C ILE A 497 -5.65 -25.86 -7.30
N PHE A 498 -6.66 -25.43 -8.06
CA PHE A 498 -7.90 -26.19 -8.24
C PHE A 498 -7.64 -27.54 -8.91
N GLU A 499 -6.87 -27.57 -10.00
CA GLU A 499 -6.62 -28.82 -10.73
C GLU A 499 -5.70 -29.78 -9.94
N GLN A 500 -4.75 -29.25 -9.18
CA GLN A 500 -3.91 -30.08 -8.32
C GLN A 500 -4.71 -30.74 -7.18
N ILE A 501 -5.68 -30.05 -6.61
CA ILE A 501 -6.58 -30.63 -5.60
C ILE A 501 -7.50 -31.69 -6.25
N ARG A 502 -8.04 -31.42 -7.44
CA ARG A 502 -8.86 -32.40 -8.19
C ARG A 502 -8.08 -33.64 -8.55
N ALA A 503 -6.82 -33.52 -8.95
CA ALA A 503 -5.95 -34.64 -9.28
C ALA A 503 -5.75 -35.61 -8.09
N GLU A 504 -5.87 -35.09 -6.85
CA GLU A 504 -5.81 -35.88 -5.62
C GLU A 504 -7.16 -36.46 -5.21
N GLY A 505 -8.22 -36.28 -6.02
CA GLY A 505 -9.57 -36.79 -5.78
C GLY A 505 -10.40 -35.98 -4.78
N VAL A 506 -10.05 -34.74 -4.52
CA VAL A 506 -10.76 -33.79 -3.64
C VAL A 506 -11.41 -32.70 -4.50
N ASP A 507 -12.63 -32.27 -4.15
CA ASP A 507 -13.30 -31.17 -4.82
C ASP A 507 -12.83 -29.82 -4.23
N PRO A 508 -12.10 -28.96 -4.98
CA PRO A 508 -11.61 -27.68 -4.48
C PRO A 508 -12.72 -26.71 -4.12
N THR A 509 -13.91 -26.81 -4.74
CA THR A 509 -15.03 -25.91 -4.48
C THR A 509 -15.64 -26.05 -3.09
N ASN A 510 -15.31 -27.15 -2.39
CA ASN A 510 -15.68 -27.34 -0.99
C ASN A 510 -14.69 -26.68 -0.02
N HIS A 511 -13.56 -26.21 -0.52
CA HIS A 511 -12.45 -25.74 0.33
C HIS A 511 -11.96 -24.35 0.01
N ILE A 512 -11.99 -23.90 -1.26
CA ILE A 512 -11.38 -22.61 -1.67
C ILE A 512 -12.45 -21.66 -2.19
N PHE A 513 -12.43 -20.46 -1.63
CA PHE A 513 -13.40 -19.40 -1.92
C PHE A 513 -12.64 -18.08 -2.14
N VAL A 514 -12.89 -17.44 -3.27
CA VAL A 514 -12.16 -16.23 -3.68
C VAL A 514 -13.15 -15.08 -3.84
N PHE A 515 -12.82 -13.97 -3.22
CA PHE A 515 -13.64 -12.75 -3.20
C PHE A 515 -12.80 -11.54 -3.59
N ASN A 516 -13.49 -10.45 -3.92
CA ASN A 516 -12.93 -9.11 -3.92
C ASN A 516 -13.87 -8.15 -3.19
N LEU A 517 -13.53 -6.86 -3.15
CA LEU A 517 -14.31 -5.85 -2.46
C LEU A 517 -14.73 -4.74 -3.43
N ARG A 518 -15.94 -4.17 -3.22
CA ARG A 518 -16.44 -3.01 -3.96
C ARG A 518 -17.15 -2.04 -3.04
N SER A 519 -17.12 -0.77 -3.43
CA SER A 519 -17.91 0.28 -2.80
C SER A 519 -18.75 1.03 -3.82
N TYR A 520 -19.81 1.68 -3.35
CA TYR A 520 -20.62 2.60 -4.13
C TYR A 520 -20.82 3.90 -3.36
N ASP A 521 -21.12 4.97 -4.08
CA ASP A 521 -21.41 6.27 -3.48
C ASP A 521 -22.21 7.15 -4.45
N ARG A 522 -22.56 8.34 -4.00
CA ARG A 522 -23.17 9.36 -4.82
C ARG A 522 -22.30 10.61 -4.84
N ILE A 523 -21.91 11.06 -6.03
CA ILE A 523 -21.23 12.34 -6.18
C ILE A 523 -22.24 13.44 -5.92
N ASN A 524 -22.04 14.22 -4.84
CA ASN A 524 -22.97 15.23 -4.39
C ASN A 524 -22.83 16.57 -5.16
N LYS A 525 -22.62 16.53 -6.48
CA LYS A 525 -22.75 17.71 -7.36
C LYS A 525 -24.23 18.04 -7.58
N THR A 526 -24.88 18.47 -6.51
CA THR A 526 -26.31 18.76 -6.45
C THR A 526 -26.68 20.00 -7.27
N PRO A 527 -27.98 20.22 -7.59
CA PRO A 527 -28.44 21.47 -8.17
C PRO A 527 -28.06 22.72 -7.37
N ALA A 528 -27.94 22.65 -6.05
CA ALA A 528 -27.47 23.77 -5.24
C ALA A 528 -26.03 24.17 -5.63
N ILE A 529 -25.09 23.23 -5.74
CA ILE A 529 -23.71 23.50 -6.21
C ILE A 529 -23.74 24.10 -7.62
N ARG A 530 -24.53 23.56 -8.56
CA ARG A 530 -24.62 24.06 -9.93
C ARG A 530 -25.14 25.51 -9.97
N LYS A 531 -26.16 25.84 -9.19
CA LYS A 531 -26.63 27.21 -9.04
C LYS A 531 -25.56 28.13 -8.42
N GLN A 532 -24.78 27.61 -7.52
CA GLN A 532 -23.66 28.35 -6.89
C GLN A 532 -22.54 28.59 -7.89
N GLU A 533 -22.17 27.59 -8.73
CA GLU A 533 -21.28 27.76 -9.88
C GLU A 533 -21.78 28.85 -10.84
N GLU A 534 -23.06 28.79 -11.24
CA GLU A 534 -23.68 29.79 -12.12
C GLU A 534 -23.66 31.22 -11.55
N ARG A 535 -23.96 31.38 -10.25
CA ARG A 535 -23.99 32.69 -9.59
C ARG A 535 -22.58 33.28 -9.38
N SER A 536 -21.64 32.46 -9.01
CA SER A 536 -20.26 32.87 -8.72
C SER A 536 -19.42 33.02 -9.99
N GLY A 537 -19.76 32.28 -11.06
CA GLY A 537 -18.93 32.11 -12.27
C GLY A 537 -17.63 31.33 -11.98
N VAL A 538 -17.62 30.47 -10.95
CA VAL A 538 -16.50 29.64 -10.53
C VAL A 538 -16.93 28.19 -10.51
N GLU A 539 -16.16 27.31 -11.14
CA GLU A 539 -16.42 25.88 -11.13
C GLU A 539 -15.94 25.24 -9.80
N TYR A 540 -16.64 24.21 -9.33
CA TYR A 540 -16.35 23.59 -8.03
C TYR A 540 -14.91 23.06 -7.93
N HIS A 541 -14.35 22.51 -9.00
CA HIS A 541 -12.95 22.04 -8.99
C HIS A 541 -11.92 23.17 -8.78
N GLU A 542 -12.20 24.40 -9.23
CA GLU A 542 -11.36 25.56 -8.93
C GLU A 542 -11.40 25.93 -7.45
N VAL A 543 -12.57 25.73 -6.81
CA VAL A 543 -12.76 25.95 -5.37
C VAL A 543 -11.99 24.91 -4.58
N GLN A 544 -12.02 23.63 -4.97
CA GLN A 544 -11.27 22.56 -4.32
C GLN A 544 -9.76 22.80 -4.40
N ARG A 545 -9.25 23.24 -5.56
CA ARG A 545 -7.85 23.64 -5.71
C ARG A 545 -7.49 24.79 -4.76
N ALA A 546 -8.33 25.84 -4.73
CA ALA A 546 -8.14 26.98 -3.85
C ALA A 546 -8.14 26.58 -2.37
N GLN A 547 -8.98 25.62 -1.98
CA GLN A 547 -9.00 25.04 -0.65
C GLN A 547 -7.67 24.36 -0.32
N ALA A 548 -7.12 23.54 -1.22
CA ALA A 548 -5.83 22.89 -1.03
C ALA A 548 -4.68 23.92 -0.92
N GLU A 549 -4.72 25.00 -1.71
CA GLU A 549 -3.77 26.12 -1.62
C GLU A 549 -3.88 26.86 -0.28
N GLU A 550 -5.10 27.10 0.23
CA GLU A 550 -5.33 27.78 1.51
C GLU A 550 -4.81 26.96 2.69
N ILE A 551 -5.10 25.66 2.70
CA ILE A 551 -4.61 24.72 3.73
C ILE A 551 -3.08 24.73 3.76
N MET A 552 -2.41 24.83 2.63
CA MET A 552 -0.95 24.92 2.54
C MET A 552 -0.43 26.28 3.02
N SER A 553 -1.12 27.36 2.68
CA SER A 553 -0.66 28.74 2.97
C SER A 553 -0.93 29.22 4.38
N SER A 554 -1.84 28.60 5.11
CA SER A 554 -2.31 29.04 6.44
C SER A 554 -1.27 28.96 7.56
N GLY A 555 -0.01 28.63 7.25
CA GLY A 555 1.13 29.13 8.00
C GLY A 555 1.47 28.44 9.32
N ILE A 556 1.05 27.21 9.57
CA ILE A 556 1.63 26.40 10.64
C ILE A 556 2.90 25.74 10.09
N HIS A 557 4.02 26.48 10.22
CA HIS A 557 5.39 25.98 10.21
C HIS A 557 5.80 24.97 9.14
N GLY A 558 6.24 25.40 7.98
CA GLY A 558 6.99 24.62 7.04
C GLY A 558 6.80 24.92 5.55
N SER A 559 5.59 25.24 5.12
CA SER A 559 5.33 25.44 3.69
C SER A 559 6.04 26.65 3.07
N LYS A 560 6.10 27.78 3.77
CA LYS A 560 6.82 28.99 3.29
C LYS A 560 8.33 28.77 3.19
N ASP A 561 8.91 27.93 4.04
CA ASP A 561 10.36 27.68 4.05
C ASP A 561 10.76 26.62 3.01
N VAL A 562 9.87 25.65 2.73
CA VAL A 562 10.05 24.66 1.63
C VAL A 562 9.83 25.34 0.28
N GLU A 563 8.82 26.17 0.15
CA GLU A 563 8.62 27.07 -1.00
C GLU A 563 9.81 28.03 -1.15
N GLY A 564 10.33 28.60 -0.09
CA GLY A 564 11.48 29.52 -0.12
C GLY A 564 12.80 28.93 -0.61
N GLU A 565 13.02 27.58 -0.55
CA GLU A 565 14.16 26.96 -1.23
C GLU A 565 13.86 26.58 -2.69
N ARG A 566 12.62 26.22 -2.98
CA ARG A 566 12.09 26.09 -4.33
C ARG A 566 12.20 27.43 -5.09
N ASP A 567 11.84 28.52 -4.41
CA ASP A 567 11.89 29.90 -4.90
C ASP A 567 13.32 30.39 -5.20
N LYS A 568 14.34 29.83 -4.53
CA LYS A 568 15.74 30.15 -4.86
C LYS A 568 16.20 29.65 -6.23
N HIS A 569 15.49 28.66 -6.78
CA HIS A 569 15.71 28.12 -8.12
C HIS A 569 14.72 28.68 -9.15
N MET A 570 13.60 29.25 -8.70
CA MET A 570 12.63 29.93 -9.53
C MET A 570 13.05 31.41 -9.71
N GLY A 571 12.90 31.92 -10.89
CA GLY A 571 13.14 33.36 -11.14
C GLY A 571 12.05 34.20 -10.47
N LYS A 572 12.41 35.40 -9.97
CA LYS A 572 11.46 36.33 -9.30
C LYS A 572 10.18 36.61 -10.10
N ALA A 573 10.18 36.39 -11.39
CA ALA A 573 9.01 36.57 -12.27
C ALA A 573 8.04 35.35 -12.14
N GLU A 574 8.55 34.16 -11.93
CA GLU A 574 7.76 32.94 -11.71
C GLU A 574 7.12 32.96 -10.33
N GLU A 575 7.88 33.34 -9.29
CA GLU A 575 7.40 33.51 -7.91
C GLU A 575 6.24 34.53 -7.84
N GLN A 576 6.38 35.68 -8.53
CA GLN A 576 5.31 36.67 -8.60
C GLN A 576 4.09 36.19 -9.38
N LYS A 577 4.28 35.33 -10.37
CA LYS A 577 3.19 34.74 -11.14
C LYS A 577 2.41 33.74 -10.28
N GLU A 578 3.12 32.82 -9.60
CA GLU A 578 2.52 31.83 -8.71
C GLU A 578 1.73 32.50 -7.56
N HIS A 579 2.32 33.47 -6.89
CA HIS A 579 1.62 34.23 -5.83
C HIS A 579 0.35 34.93 -6.35
N LYS A 580 0.39 35.44 -7.58
CA LYS A 580 -0.79 36.08 -8.19
C LYS A 580 -1.86 35.05 -8.57
N GLU A 581 -1.47 33.87 -9.01
CA GLU A 581 -2.38 32.76 -9.32
C GLU A 581 -3.05 32.25 -8.05
N THR A 582 -2.30 32.04 -6.96
CA THR A 582 -2.85 31.67 -5.64
C THR A 582 -3.85 32.70 -5.12
N GLN A 583 -3.52 34.00 -5.18
CA GLN A 583 -4.47 35.04 -4.77
C GLN A 583 -5.75 35.04 -5.61
N LYS A 584 -5.65 34.75 -6.91
CA LYS A 584 -6.80 34.64 -7.78
C LYS A 584 -7.67 33.44 -7.43
N SER A 585 -7.07 32.29 -7.12
CA SER A 585 -7.77 31.08 -6.68
C SER A 585 -8.53 31.33 -5.36
N LEU A 586 -7.89 31.94 -4.37
CA LEU A 586 -8.53 32.26 -3.09
C LEU A 586 -9.71 33.22 -3.25
N GLN A 587 -9.58 34.25 -4.10
CA GLN A 587 -10.69 35.15 -4.41
C GLN A 587 -11.83 34.44 -5.17
N ALA A 588 -11.51 33.44 -6.00
CA ALA A 588 -12.53 32.63 -6.65
C ALA A 588 -13.31 31.79 -5.63
N LYS A 589 -12.61 31.15 -4.68
CA LYS A 589 -13.24 30.44 -3.57
C LYS A 589 -14.17 31.34 -2.76
N GLU A 590 -13.71 32.52 -2.32
CA GLU A 590 -14.51 33.48 -1.59
C GLU A 590 -15.79 33.87 -2.34
N ARG A 591 -15.71 34.16 -3.64
CA ARG A 591 -16.88 34.44 -4.47
C ARG A 591 -17.84 33.26 -4.54
N PHE A 592 -17.32 32.02 -4.60
CA PHE A 592 -18.13 30.81 -4.64
C PHE A 592 -18.90 30.63 -3.32
N GLU A 593 -18.22 30.78 -2.19
CA GLU A 593 -18.83 30.66 -0.86
C GLU A 593 -19.87 31.75 -0.61
N ASP A 594 -19.61 32.98 -1.00
CA ASP A 594 -20.56 34.12 -0.91
C ASP A 594 -21.82 33.91 -1.79
N ALA A 595 -21.73 33.13 -2.85
CA ALA A 595 -22.86 32.84 -3.73
C ALA A 595 -23.83 31.79 -3.15
N ARG A 596 -23.51 31.15 -2.04
CA ARG A 596 -24.38 30.21 -1.33
C ARG A 596 -25.56 30.95 -0.69
N ARG A 597 -26.74 30.36 -0.75
CA ARG A 597 -27.95 30.88 -0.07
C ARG A 597 -28.26 30.04 1.16
N SER A 598 -28.76 30.70 2.19
CA SER A 598 -29.10 30.09 3.47
C SER A 598 -30.38 29.21 3.43
N ASP A 599 -31.16 29.30 2.34
CA ASP A 599 -32.40 28.56 2.13
C ASP A 599 -32.25 27.33 1.21
N GLU A 600 -31.00 27.04 0.75
CA GLU A 600 -30.71 25.84 -0.01
C GLU A 600 -30.56 24.65 0.94
N GLU A 601 -31.12 23.48 0.54
CA GLU A 601 -30.96 22.26 1.28
C GLU A 601 -29.47 21.92 1.42
N THR A 602 -29.09 21.50 2.62
CA THR A 602 -27.75 21.05 2.92
C THR A 602 -27.69 19.53 2.93
N GLU A 603 -26.55 19.01 2.60
CA GLU A 603 -26.28 17.58 2.74
C GLU A 603 -26.46 17.14 4.19
N SER A 604 -27.15 16.03 4.43
CA SER A 604 -27.28 15.45 5.78
C SER A 604 -26.10 14.57 6.14
N THR A 605 -25.37 14.09 5.12
CA THR A 605 -24.20 13.22 5.24
C THR A 605 -23.13 13.61 4.22
N TYR A 606 -21.85 13.37 4.56
CA TYR A 606 -20.73 13.61 3.63
C TYR A 606 -20.69 12.63 2.46
N SER A 607 -21.18 11.40 2.69
CA SER A 607 -21.22 10.32 1.71
C SER A 607 -22.40 9.41 1.99
N VAL A 608 -22.94 8.78 0.94
CA VAL A 608 -24.00 7.78 1.07
C VAL A 608 -23.47 6.36 1.22
N ALA A 609 -22.16 6.14 1.05
CA ALA A 609 -21.53 4.83 1.22
C ALA A 609 -21.78 4.24 2.62
N HIS A 610 -21.98 5.06 3.65
CA HIS A 610 -22.24 4.59 5.01
C HIS A 610 -23.57 3.81 5.13
N HIS A 611 -24.50 3.92 4.19
CA HIS A 611 -25.71 3.10 4.18
C HIS A 611 -25.45 1.61 3.92
N ALA A 612 -24.27 1.28 3.41
CA ALA A 612 -23.81 -0.12 3.35
C ALA A 612 -23.42 -0.69 4.72
N MET A 613 -23.29 0.16 5.75
CA MET A 613 -22.83 -0.19 7.09
C MET A 613 -23.99 -0.20 8.11
N ALA A 614 -23.77 -0.88 9.25
CA ALA A 614 -24.76 -1.00 10.31
C ALA A 614 -25.03 0.34 11.03
N GLY A 615 -26.24 0.48 11.57
CA GLY A 615 -26.60 1.64 12.39
C GLY A 615 -26.95 2.91 11.62
N THR A 616 -27.05 2.84 10.31
CA THR A 616 -27.47 3.97 9.46
C THR A 616 -28.98 3.96 9.21
N GLY A 617 -29.49 5.07 8.65
CA GLY A 617 -30.86 5.17 8.16
C GLY A 617 -31.10 4.35 6.87
N LYS A 618 -32.22 4.58 6.22
CA LYS A 618 -32.49 4.01 4.90
C LYS A 618 -31.93 4.91 3.81
N LEU A 619 -31.30 4.32 2.80
CA LEU A 619 -30.79 5.06 1.64
C LEU A 619 -31.86 5.91 0.94
N ALA A 620 -33.11 5.43 0.95
CA ALA A 620 -34.25 6.17 0.40
C ALA A 620 -34.54 7.50 1.10
N ASP A 621 -34.09 7.65 2.36
CA ASP A 621 -34.31 8.87 3.16
C ASP A 621 -33.16 9.91 2.96
N GLU A 622 -32.11 9.55 2.21
CA GLU A 622 -30.97 10.42 1.92
C GLU A 622 -31.41 11.58 1.00
N PRO A 623 -31.21 12.85 1.39
CA PRO A 623 -31.73 13.99 0.64
C PRO A 623 -31.06 14.16 -0.73
N TRP A 624 -31.85 14.63 -1.69
CA TRP A 624 -31.41 15.08 -3.00
C TRP A 624 -32.19 16.34 -3.35
N ASP A 625 -31.53 17.47 -3.55
CA ASP A 625 -32.16 18.80 -3.73
C ASP A 625 -32.67 19.09 -5.16
N GLY A 626 -32.76 18.08 -6.03
CA GLY A 626 -33.16 18.21 -7.44
C GLY A 626 -34.18 17.20 -7.90
N GLU A 627 -34.37 17.17 -9.23
CA GLU A 627 -35.22 16.16 -9.85
C GLU A 627 -34.54 14.78 -9.72
N PRO A 628 -35.34 13.70 -9.45
CA PRO A 628 -34.81 12.35 -9.25
C PRO A 628 -33.93 11.86 -10.41
N GLU A 629 -34.28 12.22 -11.65
CA GLU A 629 -33.54 11.83 -12.84
C GLU A 629 -32.10 12.39 -12.87
N GLN A 630 -31.89 13.53 -12.20
CA GLN A 630 -30.56 14.13 -12.08
C GLN A 630 -29.67 13.35 -11.10
N GLU A 631 -30.25 12.74 -10.09
CA GLU A 631 -29.54 11.91 -9.13
C GLU A 631 -28.92 10.66 -9.79
N VAL A 632 -29.64 10.04 -10.74
CA VAL A 632 -29.21 8.82 -11.43
C VAL A 632 -27.80 8.96 -12.03
N HIS A 633 -27.46 10.14 -12.53
CA HIS A 633 -26.16 10.42 -13.14
C HIS A 633 -25.01 10.58 -12.13
N ASN A 634 -25.33 10.66 -10.84
CA ASN A 634 -24.33 10.91 -9.80
C ASN A 634 -23.97 9.65 -8.99
N TRP A 635 -24.67 8.53 -9.18
CA TRP A 635 -24.31 7.26 -8.57
C TRP A 635 -23.08 6.66 -9.24
N VAL A 636 -22.09 6.28 -8.41
CA VAL A 636 -20.82 5.72 -8.85
C VAL A 636 -20.47 4.47 -8.04
N GLN A 637 -19.72 3.58 -8.63
CA GLN A 637 -19.09 2.43 -7.98
C GLN A 637 -17.61 2.34 -8.33
N GLU A 638 -16.85 1.69 -7.45
CA GLU A 638 -15.44 1.39 -7.70
C GLU A 638 -15.04 0.09 -6.99
N GLU A 639 -14.03 -0.59 -7.51
CA GLU A 639 -13.37 -1.66 -6.78
C GLU A 639 -12.66 -1.08 -5.56
N LEU A 640 -12.96 -1.62 -4.38
CA LEU A 640 -12.22 -1.30 -3.16
C LEU A 640 -10.88 -2.01 -3.22
N TYR A 641 -9.81 -1.22 -3.36
CA TYR A 641 -8.49 -1.77 -3.61
C TYR A 641 -7.89 -2.40 -2.36
N ILE A 642 -7.83 -3.73 -2.35
CA ILE A 642 -7.22 -4.50 -1.27
C ILE A 642 -5.70 -4.37 -1.39
N HIS A 643 -5.08 -3.69 -0.45
CA HIS A 643 -3.64 -3.56 -0.37
C HIS A 643 -3.06 -4.18 0.90
N ALA A 644 -3.89 -4.75 1.76
CA ALA A 644 -3.50 -5.54 2.91
C ALA A 644 -2.59 -6.71 2.50
N LYS A 645 -1.69 -7.11 3.39
CA LYS A 645 -0.87 -8.31 3.27
C LYS A 645 -0.99 -9.05 4.59
N VAL A 646 -2.11 -9.77 4.73
CA VAL A 646 -2.51 -10.44 5.96
C VAL A 646 -2.83 -11.91 5.71
N LEU A 647 -2.29 -12.77 6.56
CA LEU A 647 -2.66 -14.16 6.68
C LEU A 647 -3.13 -14.42 8.12
N ILE A 648 -4.31 -15.00 8.29
CA ILE A 648 -4.83 -15.45 9.59
C ILE A 648 -5.15 -16.93 9.50
N VAL A 649 -4.64 -17.73 10.43
CA VAL A 649 -4.85 -19.19 10.44
C VAL A 649 -5.42 -19.63 11.80
N ASP A 650 -6.57 -20.33 11.74
CA ASP A 650 -7.21 -21.00 12.87
C ASP A 650 -7.48 -20.11 14.10
N ASP A 651 -7.69 -18.80 13.92
CA ASP A 651 -7.74 -17.80 15.03
C ASP A 651 -6.54 -17.89 16.00
N ARG A 652 -5.36 -18.28 15.52
CA ARG A 652 -4.15 -18.45 16.34
C ARG A 652 -2.95 -17.68 15.86
N ILE A 653 -2.66 -17.74 14.57
CA ILE A 653 -1.47 -17.15 13.96
C ILE A 653 -1.87 -16.06 12.98
N VAL A 654 -1.15 -14.93 13.03
CA VAL A 654 -1.26 -13.83 12.06
C VAL A 654 0.11 -13.58 11.46
N ILE A 655 0.16 -13.41 10.14
CA ILE A 655 1.31 -12.81 9.44
C ILE A 655 0.82 -11.50 8.84
N CYS A 656 1.53 -10.40 9.10
CA CYS A 656 1.24 -9.09 8.51
C CYS A 656 2.54 -8.38 8.15
N GLY A 657 2.53 -7.61 7.05
CA GLY A 657 3.70 -6.84 6.65
C GLY A 657 3.54 -6.21 5.27
N SER A 658 4.65 -6.01 4.59
CA SER A 658 4.69 -5.38 3.27
C SER A 658 4.63 -6.38 2.10
N SER A 659 4.79 -7.68 2.35
CA SER A 659 5.07 -8.70 1.35
C SER A 659 3.83 -9.15 0.59
N ASN A 660 3.77 -8.89 -0.70
CA ASN A 660 2.77 -9.44 -1.60
C ASN A 660 2.93 -10.96 -1.76
N LEU A 661 1.83 -11.66 -2.07
CA LEU A 661 1.86 -13.08 -2.39
C LEU A 661 2.15 -13.28 -3.87
N ASN A 662 3.40 -12.99 -4.25
CA ASN A 662 3.97 -13.17 -5.58
C ASN A 662 5.50 -13.34 -5.48
N ASP A 663 6.17 -13.76 -6.55
CA ASP A 663 7.61 -14.01 -6.54
C ASP A 663 8.43 -12.76 -6.20
N ARG A 664 8.00 -11.59 -6.68
CA ARG A 664 8.68 -10.32 -6.38
C ARG A 664 8.91 -10.12 -4.88
N SER A 665 7.91 -10.44 -4.07
CA SER A 665 7.96 -10.24 -2.61
C SER A 665 8.42 -11.47 -1.84
N GLN A 666 8.25 -12.70 -2.38
CA GLN A 666 8.46 -13.94 -1.62
C GLN A 666 9.83 -14.58 -1.86
N GLU A 667 10.44 -14.38 -3.02
CA GLU A 667 11.65 -15.07 -3.41
C GLU A 667 12.95 -14.52 -2.78
N GLY A 668 12.93 -13.34 -2.18
CA GLY A 668 14.08 -12.70 -1.54
C GLY A 668 15.06 -12.03 -2.51
N HIS A 669 15.18 -12.48 -3.76
CA HIS A 669 16.06 -11.89 -4.76
C HIS A 669 15.58 -10.56 -5.33
N HIS A 670 14.30 -10.35 -5.32
CA HIS A 670 13.58 -9.28 -5.99
C HIS A 670 13.31 -8.12 -5.02
N ASP A 671 12.05 -7.73 -4.83
CA ASP A 671 11.71 -6.66 -3.90
C ASP A 671 12.12 -7.02 -2.46
N SER A 672 12.59 -6.03 -1.71
CA SER A 672 12.87 -6.24 -0.30
C SER A 672 11.63 -5.95 0.54
N GLU A 673 11.33 -6.88 1.47
CA GLU A 673 10.11 -6.90 2.26
C GLU A 673 10.39 -7.19 3.73
N LEU A 674 9.49 -6.74 4.60
CA LEU A 674 9.51 -7.02 6.03
C LEU A 674 8.11 -7.40 6.51
N SER A 675 8.01 -8.48 7.29
CA SER A 675 6.76 -8.95 7.89
C SER A 675 6.98 -9.43 9.32
N ILE A 676 5.89 -9.50 10.09
CA ILE A 676 5.87 -10.02 11.45
C ILE A 676 4.92 -11.21 11.54
N VAL A 677 5.38 -12.30 12.14
CA VAL A 677 4.57 -13.47 12.48
C VAL A 677 4.22 -13.38 13.96
N MET A 678 2.95 -13.55 14.30
CA MET A 678 2.41 -13.29 15.63
C MET A 678 1.54 -14.46 16.09
N GLU A 679 1.76 -14.90 17.32
CA GLU A 679 0.93 -15.88 18.02
C GLU A 679 0.67 -15.39 19.44
N ASP A 680 -0.59 -15.07 19.77
CA ASP A 680 -0.94 -14.56 21.09
C ASP A 680 -1.11 -15.72 22.09
N THR A 681 -0.43 -15.63 23.23
CA THR A 681 -0.59 -16.59 24.34
C THR A 681 -1.80 -16.29 25.22
N ASP A 682 -2.37 -15.08 25.13
CA ASP A 682 -3.66 -14.77 25.73
C ASP A 682 -4.77 -15.42 24.90
N ARG A 683 -5.46 -16.36 25.53
CA ARG A 683 -6.52 -17.15 24.89
C ARG A 683 -7.89 -16.61 25.31
N ILE A 684 -8.80 -16.55 24.35
CA ILE A 684 -10.19 -16.21 24.61
C ILE A 684 -11.10 -17.41 24.25
N PRO A 685 -12.14 -17.66 25.06
CA PRO A 685 -13.15 -18.64 24.71
C PRO A 685 -13.81 -18.27 23.37
N SER A 686 -13.96 -19.25 22.50
CA SER A 686 -14.54 -19.13 21.18
C SER A 686 -15.20 -20.45 20.78
N THR A 687 -15.70 -20.52 19.56
CA THR A 687 -16.17 -21.75 18.93
C THR A 687 -15.51 -21.93 17.55
N MET A 688 -15.37 -23.19 17.15
CA MET A 688 -14.83 -23.58 15.85
C MET A 688 -15.63 -24.78 15.34
N ASP A 689 -16.42 -24.60 14.27
CA ASP A 689 -17.38 -25.59 13.76
C ASP A 689 -18.34 -26.11 14.84
N GLY A 690 -18.88 -25.20 15.67
CA GLY A 690 -19.78 -25.49 16.77
C GLY A 690 -19.13 -26.14 17.98
N GLN A 691 -17.81 -26.36 18.02
CA GLN A 691 -17.08 -26.95 19.13
C GLN A 691 -16.36 -25.88 19.95
N PRO A 692 -16.25 -26.02 21.27
CA PRO A 692 -15.46 -25.10 22.09
C PRO A 692 -14.01 -25.00 21.58
N PHE A 693 -13.51 -23.78 21.47
CA PHE A 693 -12.18 -23.49 20.95
C PHE A 693 -11.51 -22.38 21.76
N GLU A 694 -10.23 -22.52 22.04
CA GLU A 694 -9.40 -21.50 22.66
C GLU A 694 -8.65 -20.72 21.60
N ALA A 695 -9.20 -19.56 21.21
CA ALA A 695 -8.64 -18.70 20.19
C ALA A 695 -7.56 -17.76 20.75
N GLY A 696 -6.53 -17.44 19.97
CA GLY A 696 -5.59 -16.36 20.29
C GLY A 696 -6.30 -15.00 20.19
N ARG A 697 -6.25 -14.20 21.26
CA ARG A 697 -6.97 -12.91 21.29
C ARG A 697 -6.65 -12.05 20.08
N HIS A 698 -5.39 -11.86 19.75
CA HIS A 698 -4.95 -11.01 18.66
C HIS A 698 -5.52 -11.46 17.30
N ALA A 699 -5.36 -12.73 16.96
CA ALA A 699 -5.82 -13.29 15.69
C ALA A 699 -7.35 -13.28 15.57
N ALA A 700 -8.06 -13.74 16.62
CA ALA A 700 -9.51 -13.81 16.61
C ALA A 700 -10.16 -12.43 16.52
N THR A 701 -9.64 -11.44 17.27
CA THR A 701 -10.23 -10.08 17.27
C THR A 701 -10.01 -9.36 15.95
N LEU A 702 -8.82 -9.50 15.34
CA LEU A 702 -8.56 -8.95 14.02
C LEU A 702 -9.49 -9.58 12.96
N ARG A 703 -9.58 -10.91 12.89
CA ARG A 703 -10.47 -11.58 11.95
C ARG A 703 -11.92 -11.14 12.12
N ARG A 704 -12.43 -11.12 13.37
CA ARG A 704 -13.82 -10.69 13.65
C ARG A 704 -14.07 -9.26 13.24
N TYR A 705 -13.08 -8.37 13.37
CA TYR A 705 -13.19 -7.00 12.93
C TYR A 705 -13.27 -6.90 11.40
N LEU A 706 -12.34 -7.51 10.68
CA LEU A 706 -12.31 -7.56 9.21
C LEU A 706 -13.60 -8.15 8.63
N TRP A 707 -14.08 -9.27 9.19
CA TRP A 707 -15.29 -9.92 8.70
C TRP A 707 -16.54 -9.09 8.94
N ARG A 708 -16.62 -8.37 10.07
CA ARG A 708 -17.73 -7.44 10.30
C ARG A 708 -17.69 -6.26 9.33
N GLU A 709 -16.53 -5.74 9.01
CA GLU A 709 -16.35 -4.70 8.01
C GLU A 709 -16.86 -5.16 6.64
N HIS A 710 -16.33 -6.30 6.15
CA HIS A 710 -16.71 -6.83 4.84
C HIS A 710 -18.19 -7.15 4.71
N LEU A 711 -18.84 -7.54 5.81
CA LEU A 711 -20.27 -7.80 5.89
C LEU A 711 -21.10 -6.53 6.19
N GLY A 712 -20.48 -5.37 6.38
CA GLY A 712 -21.20 -4.14 6.72
C GLY A 712 -21.84 -4.16 8.12
N LEU A 713 -21.28 -4.93 9.05
CA LEU A 713 -21.78 -5.06 10.42
C LEU A 713 -21.15 -4.07 11.39
N LEU A 714 -20.15 -3.30 10.95
CA LEU A 714 -19.59 -2.20 11.72
C LEU A 714 -20.39 -0.91 11.47
N PRO A 715 -20.49 0.00 12.45
CA PRO A 715 -21.05 1.32 12.19
C PRO A 715 -20.06 2.17 11.37
N PRO A 716 -20.54 3.22 10.66
CA PRO A 716 -19.66 4.18 10.04
C PRO A 716 -18.72 4.83 11.04
N GLN A 717 -17.49 5.14 10.60
CA GLN A 717 -16.51 5.86 11.41
C GLN A 717 -16.60 7.37 11.20
N ASP A 718 -16.46 8.12 12.29
CA ASP A 718 -16.23 9.57 12.23
C ASP A 718 -14.76 9.84 11.82
N HIS A 719 -14.50 10.99 11.22
CA HIS A 719 -13.13 11.42 10.91
C HIS A 719 -12.32 11.73 12.17
N ASP A 720 -12.94 12.28 13.21
CA ASP A 720 -12.30 12.48 14.51
C ASP A 720 -12.16 11.17 15.28
N ALA A 721 -10.93 10.67 15.35
CA ALA A 721 -10.58 9.45 16.06
C ALA A 721 -10.01 9.69 17.46
N SER A 722 -10.14 10.89 18.01
CA SER A 722 -9.53 11.28 19.30
C SER A 722 -9.96 10.42 20.50
N LYS A 723 -11.17 9.85 20.43
CA LYS A 723 -11.75 8.97 21.48
C LYS A 723 -11.79 7.50 21.08
N ASP A 724 -11.36 7.18 19.89
CA ASP A 724 -11.38 5.83 19.38
C ASP A 724 -10.12 5.10 19.84
N LEU A 725 -10.29 4.05 20.64
CA LEU A 725 -9.16 3.25 21.13
C LEU A 725 -8.43 2.57 19.99
N ASN A 726 -9.12 2.17 18.92
CA ASN A 726 -8.50 1.52 17.76
C ASN A 726 -7.51 2.43 17.03
N ALA A 727 -7.71 3.73 17.10
CA ALA A 727 -6.85 4.75 16.49
C ALA A 727 -5.75 5.30 17.42
N GLN A 728 -5.57 4.75 18.62
CA GLN A 728 -4.49 5.19 19.52
C GLN A 728 -3.23 4.32 19.31
N PRO A 729 -2.03 4.85 19.60
CA PRO A 729 -0.81 4.05 19.58
C PRO A 729 -0.91 2.79 20.46
N PRO A 730 -0.10 1.74 20.20
CA PRO A 730 -0.08 0.58 21.07
C PRO A 730 0.33 0.97 22.49
N GLY A 731 -0.38 0.44 23.49
CA GLY A 731 -0.16 0.71 24.90
C GLY A 731 -1.06 -0.14 25.79
N GLU A 732 -0.67 -0.33 27.04
CA GLU A 732 -1.45 -1.11 28.02
C GLU A 732 -2.83 -0.47 28.27
N ASP A 733 -2.93 0.86 28.20
CA ASP A 733 -4.15 1.62 28.41
C ASP A 733 -4.97 1.84 27.12
N SER A 734 -4.50 1.35 25.97
CA SER A 734 -5.14 1.51 24.68
C SER A 734 -5.21 0.22 23.87
N PRO A 735 -5.81 -0.87 24.42
CA PRO A 735 -6.05 -2.09 23.66
C PRO A 735 -7.00 -1.84 22.49
N ASN A 736 -7.04 -2.76 21.52
CA ASN A 736 -8.10 -2.70 20.51
C ASN A 736 -9.47 -2.83 21.18
N ASP A 737 -10.40 -1.94 20.79
CA ASP A 737 -11.82 -2.08 21.13
C ASP A 737 -12.44 -3.13 20.21
N ILE A 738 -12.83 -4.23 20.79
CA ILE A 738 -13.36 -5.38 20.05
C ILE A 738 -14.90 -5.38 20.00
N TRP A 739 -15.56 -4.46 20.71
CA TRP A 739 -17.02 -4.37 20.81
C TRP A 739 -17.68 -5.73 21.09
N ASP A 740 -17.14 -6.47 22.05
CA ASP A 740 -17.53 -7.84 22.40
C ASP A 740 -18.98 -7.97 22.94
N ARG A 741 -19.63 -6.83 23.23
CA ARG A 741 -21.03 -6.74 23.65
C ARG A 741 -22.00 -6.62 22.50
N ASP A 742 -21.50 -6.35 21.29
CA ASP A 742 -22.31 -6.27 20.07
C ASP A 742 -22.70 -7.67 19.59
N GLU A 743 -23.95 -7.84 19.19
CA GLU A 743 -24.43 -9.11 18.61
C GLU A 743 -23.68 -9.50 17.35
N SER A 744 -23.23 -8.53 16.55
CA SER A 744 -22.43 -8.76 15.34
C SER A 744 -21.07 -9.40 15.65
N TYR A 745 -20.48 -9.09 16.80
CA TYR A 745 -19.24 -9.74 17.26
C TYR A 745 -19.45 -11.23 17.54
N LYS A 746 -20.57 -11.59 18.17
CA LYS A 746 -20.94 -12.98 18.42
C LYS A 746 -21.28 -13.73 17.14
N PHE A 747 -21.94 -13.05 16.19
CA PHE A 747 -22.30 -13.63 14.91
C PHE A 747 -21.09 -14.11 14.12
N VAL A 748 -19.99 -13.36 14.15
CA VAL A 748 -18.74 -13.73 13.48
C VAL A 748 -17.77 -14.53 14.35
N GLU A 749 -18.19 -14.97 15.54
CA GLU A 749 -17.31 -15.66 16.49
C GLU A 749 -16.76 -16.98 15.93
N ASP A 750 -17.63 -17.82 15.37
CA ASP A 750 -17.25 -19.11 14.77
C ASP A 750 -16.99 -18.95 13.26
N PRO A 751 -15.73 -18.97 12.81
CA PRO A 751 -15.41 -18.80 11.39
C PRO A 751 -15.84 -20.00 10.52
N MET A 752 -16.21 -21.11 11.16
CA MET A 752 -16.65 -22.33 10.49
C MET A 752 -18.16 -22.54 10.56
N SER A 753 -18.92 -21.64 11.22
CA SER A 753 -20.38 -21.67 11.29
C SER A 753 -21.01 -21.71 9.90
N ASP A 754 -22.05 -22.55 9.74
CA ASP A 754 -22.82 -22.61 8.48
C ASP A 754 -23.73 -21.40 8.31
N GLU A 755 -24.28 -20.86 9.42
CA GLU A 755 -25.13 -19.66 9.39
C GLU A 755 -24.33 -18.42 8.92
N LEU A 756 -23.15 -18.22 9.49
CA LEU A 756 -22.25 -17.15 9.06
C LEU A 756 -21.83 -17.32 7.60
N TRP A 757 -21.55 -18.54 7.19
CA TRP A 757 -21.13 -18.84 5.83
C TRP A 757 -22.26 -18.62 4.80
N GLU A 758 -23.46 -18.99 5.14
CA GLU A 758 -24.65 -18.70 4.32
C GLU A 758 -24.85 -17.18 4.16
N GLN A 759 -24.75 -16.42 5.25
CA GLN A 759 -24.83 -14.97 5.19
C GLN A 759 -23.70 -14.38 4.32
N TRP A 760 -22.46 -14.83 4.51
CA TRP A 760 -21.29 -14.37 3.75
C TRP A 760 -21.48 -14.57 2.24
N THR A 761 -21.82 -15.77 1.83
CA THR A 761 -21.99 -16.10 0.42
C THR A 761 -23.25 -15.48 -0.21
N THR A 762 -24.35 -15.41 0.52
CA THR A 762 -25.58 -14.76 0.06
C THR A 762 -25.36 -13.27 -0.16
N GLN A 763 -24.68 -12.62 0.78
CA GLN A 763 -24.38 -11.19 0.66
C GLN A 763 -23.41 -10.91 -0.48
N ALA A 764 -22.35 -11.69 -0.64
CA ALA A 764 -21.43 -11.59 -1.77
C ALA A 764 -22.19 -11.73 -3.11
N THR A 765 -23.16 -12.66 -3.19
CA THR A 765 -24.00 -12.86 -4.38
C THR A 765 -24.89 -11.64 -4.65
N THR A 766 -25.61 -11.18 -3.62
CA THR A 766 -26.50 -10.00 -3.73
C THR A 766 -25.74 -8.76 -4.19
N ASN A 767 -24.57 -8.49 -3.57
CA ASN A 767 -23.74 -7.36 -3.94
C ASN A 767 -23.23 -7.48 -5.39
N THR A 768 -22.70 -8.66 -5.76
CA THR A 768 -22.20 -8.91 -7.12
C THR A 768 -23.29 -8.69 -8.18
N GLU A 769 -24.48 -9.23 -7.95
CA GLU A 769 -25.61 -9.08 -8.88
C GLU A 769 -26.10 -7.62 -8.98
N THR A 770 -26.12 -6.90 -7.85
CA THR A 770 -26.49 -5.48 -7.82
C THR A 770 -25.50 -4.62 -8.60
N PHE A 771 -24.21 -4.78 -8.35
CA PHE A 771 -23.17 -4.04 -9.08
C PHE A 771 -23.16 -4.38 -10.57
N ARG A 772 -23.34 -5.66 -10.93
CA ARG A 772 -23.50 -6.07 -12.33
C ARG A 772 -24.68 -5.39 -13.00
N HIS A 773 -25.84 -5.44 -12.37
CA HIS A 773 -27.08 -4.93 -12.97
C HIS A 773 -27.11 -3.41 -13.12
N LEU A 774 -26.67 -2.68 -12.09
CA LEU A 774 -26.76 -1.20 -12.08
C LEU A 774 -25.63 -0.54 -12.85
N PHE A 775 -24.41 -1.05 -12.68
CA PHE A 775 -23.19 -0.34 -13.12
C PHE A 775 -22.43 -1.05 -14.25
N HIS A 776 -22.83 -2.27 -14.62
CA HIS A 776 -21.95 -3.13 -15.42
C HIS A 776 -20.52 -3.14 -14.87
N ALA A 777 -20.42 -3.43 -13.57
CA ALA A 777 -19.16 -3.39 -12.86
C ALA A 777 -18.15 -4.39 -13.46
N ASP A 778 -17.00 -3.90 -13.85
CA ASP A 778 -15.91 -4.68 -14.43
C ASP A 778 -14.85 -4.92 -13.34
N PRO A 779 -14.30 -6.12 -13.27
CA PRO A 779 -14.55 -7.33 -14.08
C PRO A 779 -15.82 -8.13 -13.67
N ASP A 780 -16.30 -8.93 -14.60
CA ASP A 780 -17.51 -9.76 -14.44
C ASP A 780 -17.38 -11.15 -15.11
N ASP A 781 -17.94 -12.20 -14.47
CA ASP A 781 -17.88 -13.60 -14.95
C ASP A 781 -18.58 -13.85 -16.29
N HIS A 782 -19.50 -12.97 -16.72
CA HIS A 782 -20.18 -13.07 -18.00
C HIS A 782 -19.30 -12.58 -19.18
N VAL A 783 -18.26 -11.82 -18.88
CA VAL A 783 -17.31 -11.30 -19.85
C VAL A 783 -16.18 -12.31 -20.05
N LYS A 784 -16.23 -13.13 -21.07
CA LYS A 784 -15.29 -14.23 -21.32
C LYS A 784 -14.28 -13.94 -22.42
N THR A 785 -14.62 -13.01 -23.33
CA THR A 785 -13.81 -12.58 -24.46
C THR A 785 -13.71 -11.06 -24.50
N PHE A 786 -12.79 -10.52 -25.31
CA PHE A 786 -12.76 -9.07 -25.55
C PHE A 786 -13.95 -8.56 -26.35
N ASP A 787 -14.64 -9.40 -27.11
CA ASP A 787 -15.89 -9.03 -27.76
C ASP A 787 -17.01 -8.84 -26.73
N ASP A 788 -17.13 -9.75 -25.75
CA ASP A 788 -18.04 -9.58 -24.62
C ASP A 788 -17.72 -8.30 -23.84
N TYR A 789 -16.43 -8.06 -23.60
CA TYR A 789 -15.95 -6.88 -22.90
C TYR A 789 -16.38 -5.57 -23.58
N ASN A 790 -16.26 -5.50 -24.91
CA ASN A 790 -16.67 -4.33 -25.69
C ASN A 790 -18.19 -4.09 -25.68
N ILE A 791 -18.99 -5.12 -25.45
CA ILE A 791 -20.47 -5.02 -25.35
C ILE A 791 -20.88 -4.65 -23.93
N PHE A 792 -20.21 -5.21 -22.93
CA PHE A 792 -20.57 -5.05 -21.52
C PHE A 792 -20.24 -3.67 -20.98
N LEU A 793 -19.09 -3.11 -21.36
CA LEU A 793 -18.66 -1.79 -20.90
C LEU A 793 -19.22 -0.66 -21.77
N PRO A 794 -19.31 0.56 -21.21
CA PRO A 794 -19.59 1.75 -22.00
C PRO A 794 -18.59 1.92 -23.15
N PRO A 795 -18.96 2.53 -24.28
CA PRO A 795 -18.04 2.89 -25.35
C PRO A 795 -16.86 3.71 -24.83
N ARG A 796 -15.70 3.59 -25.47
CA ARG A 796 -14.51 4.39 -25.14
C ARG A 796 -14.85 5.89 -25.11
N GLY A 797 -14.39 6.58 -24.08
CA GLY A 797 -14.68 8.01 -23.87
C GLY A 797 -15.99 8.31 -23.14
N VAL A 798 -16.78 7.29 -22.79
CA VAL A 798 -17.90 7.39 -21.84
C VAL A 798 -17.40 6.99 -20.46
N GLN A 799 -17.85 7.70 -19.42
CA GLN A 799 -17.47 7.44 -18.03
C GLN A 799 -17.85 6.03 -17.60
N ALA A 800 -16.87 5.23 -17.22
CA ALA A 800 -17.09 3.95 -16.55
C ALA A 800 -17.40 4.19 -15.05
N GLY A 801 -18.01 3.20 -14.39
CA GLY A 801 -18.30 3.25 -12.95
C GLY A 801 -19.61 3.95 -12.58
N HIS A 802 -20.30 4.58 -13.51
CA HIS A 802 -21.63 5.18 -13.32
C HIS A 802 -22.76 4.18 -13.63
N ILE A 803 -23.99 4.52 -13.22
CA ILE A 803 -25.19 3.78 -13.62
C ILE A 803 -25.19 3.60 -15.14
N PHE A 804 -25.27 2.35 -15.59
CA PHE A 804 -25.19 2.04 -17.02
C PHE A 804 -26.48 2.42 -17.75
N ASP A 805 -27.65 2.00 -17.23
CA ASP A 805 -28.96 2.38 -17.78
C ASP A 805 -29.49 3.64 -17.08
N ARG A 806 -29.29 4.78 -17.71
CA ARG A 806 -29.66 6.11 -17.19
C ARG A 806 -31.19 6.38 -17.24
N PHE A 807 -31.98 5.46 -17.78
CA PHE A 807 -33.43 5.56 -17.81
C PHE A 807 -34.09 4.79 -16.65
N LEU A 808 -33.36 4.11 -15.82
CA LEU A 808 -33.88 3.50 -14.61
C LEU A 808 -34.44 4.57 -13.66
N PRO A 809 -35.62 4.33 -13.06
CA PRO A 809 -36.15 5.22 -12.02
C PRO A 809 -35.19 5.34 -10.83
N ALA A 810 -35.04 6.55 -10.30
CA ALA A 810 -34.18 6.81 -9.16
C ALA A 810 -34.52 5.96 -7.93
N ASP A 811 -35.83 5.78 -7.67
CA ASP A 811 -36.34 4.95 -6.56
C ASP A 811 -35.97 3.48 -6.73
N ASP A 812 -35.98 2.93 -7.94
CA ASP A 812 -35.56 1.55 -8.20
C ASP A 812 -34.05 1.36 -7.95
N ILE A 813 -33.25 2.37 -8.33
CA ILE A 813 -31.80 2.38 -8.05
C ILE A 813 -31.55 2.42 -6.55
N ARG A 814 -32.19 3.33 -5.82
CA ARG A 814 -32.06 3.42 -4.36
C ARG A 814 -32.46 2.13 -3.66
N GLN A 815 -33.58 1.52 -4.08
CA GLN A 815 -34.07 0.26 -3.53
C GLN A 815 -33.07 -0.90 -3.76
N LYS A 816 -32.43 -0.94 -4.93
CA LYS A 816 -31.41 -1.96 -5.23
C LYS A 816 -30.13 -1.71 -4.43
N LEU A 817 -29.64 -0.46 -4.36
CA LEU A 817 -28.45 -0.11 -3.59
C LEU A 817 -28.65 -0.32 -2.08
N ASP A 818 -29.88 -0.17 -1.55
CA ASP A 818 -30.17 -0.46 -0.14
C ASP A 818 -30.00 -1.94 0.24
N GLN A 819 -29.96 -2.83 -0.76
CA GLN A 819 -29.68 -4.26 -0.56
C GLN A 819 -28.16 -4.54 -0.43
N VAL A 820 -27.32 -3.65 -0.92
CA VAL A 820 -25.85 -3.78 -0.79
C VAL A 820 -25.48 -3.51 0.66
N LYS A 821 -24.85 -4.50 1.30
CA LYS A 821 -24.30 -4.37 2.65
C LYS A 821 -22.83 -4.76 2.65
N GLY A 822 -22.01 -3.97 3.36
CA GLY A 822 -20.56 -4.13 3.33
C GLY A 822 -20.00 -4.01 1.90
N HIS A 823 -18.87 -4.66 1.69
CA HIS A 823 -18.08 -4.48 0.47
C HIS A 823 -17.85 -5.78 -0.31
N LEU A 824 -18.26 -6.93 0.25
CA LEU A 824 -17.90 -8.24 -0.25
C LEU A 824 -18.59 -8.56 -1.57
N VAL A 825 -17.81 -8.99 -2.57
CA VAL A 825 -18.29 -9.51 -3.86
C VAL A 825 -17.49 -10.75 -4.27
N TRP A 826 -18.06 -11.61 -5.13
CA TRP A 826 -17.34 -12.75 -5.66
C TRP A 826 -16.21 -12.32 -6.61
N MET A 827 -15.04 -12.99 -6.52
CA MET A 827 -14.01 -12.87 -7.53
C MET A 827 -14.47 -13.50 -8.85
N PRO A 828 -14.46 -12.79 -9.98
CA PRO A 828 -14.91 -13.33 -11.27
C PRO A 828 -13.86 -14.26 -11.87
N LEU A 829 -13.91 -15.55 -11.56
CA LEU A 829 -12.92 -16.57 -12.00
C LEU A 829 -13.01 -16.91 -13.49
N ASP A 830 -14.18 -16.67 -14.11
CA ASP A 830 -14.43 -16.87 -15.54
C ASP A 830 -14.12 -15.66 -16.43
N TYR A 831 -13.75 -14.52 -15.81
CA TYR A 831 -13.47 -13.26 -16.53
C TYR A 831 -12.33 -13.42 -17.54
N LEU A 832 -12.60 -13.09 -18.81
CA LEU A 832 -11.68 -13.18 -19.96
C LEU A 832 -10.98 -14.56 -20.10
N LYS A 833 -11.64 -15.65 -19.68
CA LYS A 833 -11.04 -17.00 -19.71
C LYS A 833 -10.79 -17.53 -21.12
N ASP A 834 -11.55 -17.06 -22.09
CA ASP A 834 -11.45 -17.47 -23.50
C ASP A 834 -10.64 -16.45 -24.32
N ALA A 835 -10.04 -15.43 -23.66
CA ALA A 835 -9.18 -14.43 -24.26
C ALA A 835 -7.70 -14.72 -23.99
N ASN A 836 -6.83 -14.33 -24.92
CA ASN A 836 -5.39 -14.31 -24.66
C ASN A 836 -5.04 -13.02 -23.91
N MET A 837 -4.89 -13.11 -22.58
CA MET A 837 -4.63 -11.96 -21.73
C MET A 837 -3.16 -11.52 -21.77
N ALA A 838 -2.22 -12.46 -21.91
CA ALA A 838 -0.78 -12.20 -21.88
C ALA A 838 -0.13 -12.63 -23.20
N GLU A 839 -0.20 -11.76 -24.20
CA GLU A 839 0.55 -12.00 -25.45
C GLU A 839 2.06 -11.85 -25.22
N THR A 840 2.81 -12.92 -25.57
CA THR A 840 4.27 -12.87 -25.57
C THR A 840 4.76 -11.84 -26.60
N GLY A 841 5.56 -10.88 -26.16
CA GLY A 841 6.03 -9.78 -27.01
C GLY A 841 7.19 -9.02 -26.38
N LEU A 842 7.34 -7.75 -26.75
CA LEU A 842 8.42 -6.92 -26.23
C LEU A 842 8.27 -6.60 -24.72
N GLN A 843 7.05 -6.61 -24.21
CA GLN A 843 6.75 -6.30 -22.81
C GLN A 843 6.73 -7.54 -21.93
N VAL A 844 6.16 -8.64 -22.39
CA VAL A 844 6.11 -9.92 -21.67
C VAL A 844 6.93 -10.95 -22.45
N ASN A 845 8.07 -11.35 -21.91
CA ASN A 845 8.98 -12.31 -22.49
C ASN A 845 9.86 -12.90 -21.37
N SER A 846 10.64 -13.92 -21.68
CA SER A 846 11.50 -14.65 -20.73
C SER A 846 12.48 -13.77 -19.93
N TRP A 847 12.68 -12.50 -20.29
CA TRP A 847 13.51 -11.56 -19.55
C TRP A 847 12.72 -10.65 -18.62
N THR A 848 11.44 -10.42 -18.92
CA THR A 848 10.59 -9.48 -18.18
C THR A 848 9.49 -10.19 -17.39
N GLU A 849 9.27 -11.47 -17.59
CA GLU A 849 8.24 -12.26 -16.89
C GLU A 849 8.34 -12.14 -15.35
N SER A 850 9.56 -12.18 -14.82
CA SER A 850 9.80 -12.04 -13.37
C SER A 850 9.36 -10.69 -12.78
N VAL A 851 9.08 -9.70 -13.62
CA VAL A 851 8.51 -8.41 -13.16
C VAL A 851 7.03 -8.53 -12.84
N TYR A 852 6.33 -9.48 -13.46
CA TYR A 852 4.89 -9.68 -13.39
C TYR A 852 4.46 -10.85 -12.49
N THR A 853 5.42 -11.65 -12.01
CA THR A 853 5.14 -12.81 -11.12
C THR A 853 5.33 -12.56 -9.64
#